data_90f95d220d2b79028c2af3ba54fa16e1
#
_entry.id   90f95d220d2b79028c2af3ba54fa16e1
#
_cell.length_a   1.000
_cell.length_b   1.000
_cell.length_c   1.000
_cell.angle_alpha   90.00
_cell.angle_beta   90.00
_cell.angle_gamma   90.00
#
_symmetry.space_group_name_H-M   'P 1'
#
loop_
_entity.id
_entity.type
_entity.pdbx_description
1 polymer ?
#
loop_
_entity_poly.entity_id
_entity_poly.type
_entity_poly.pdbx_seq_one_letter_code
_entity_poly.pdbx_strand_id
1 'polypeptide(L)'
;MLCVPANCLKGHLLAASKKISVAPRRVSFAKIREPLEVPNLLALQTESVDWLLGNDAWRSRIAATESMNRGEIPTTSGLEEIFEEISPIEDFQGTMSLSFRDHRFEPPKYSIDECKERDMTYAQPLFVTAEFTNNITGEIKSQTVFMGDFPVMTARGTFVINGTERVVVSQLVRSPGVYFERTIEKASDKDVFTAKVIPSRGAWLEFEVDKKDLVGVRIDRKRKQSVTVFLKALGWTEEQILEEFGDFESIRATLEKDTVKTQDEALLDIYRKLRPGEPPTKEAAQNLIENLYFNPKRYDLAKVGRFKVNKKLGLDLELSSSLLTISDIVATLRYLVALHRGDLLMEYGREVRVEKDDIDHFGNRRLRTVGELIQNQVRIGLSRMERVVRERMTTQDVEAITPQTLINIRPVVASIKEFFGTSQLSQFMDQTNPLSGLTHKRRLSALGPGGLSRDRAGFEVRDVHPSHYGRMCPIETPEGPNIGLIGSLATYGRVTAFGFIETPYRKVSKGRVTDQVDYLTADEEDEHIIAQANAPLTDDNHFAEARVLVRRRGGEVEYIPADEVDYMDVSPRQMVSVATAMIPFLEHDDANRALMGSNMMRQSVPLMRAEAPVIGTGMEFRAAVDAGDVVTATKAGVVTEVSADEVKVMADDSTYQTYSLHKFTRSNQGTSYNQKVVVSEGQRVEFGSVIADGPCTDQGEMALGKNLLVAFMSWEGHNYEDAIILSQRLVQDDVLTSIHIEEYEVDARDTKLGAEEITRDIPNVSEEVLADLDERGIIRVGADVVPGDILVGKVTPKGETELTPEERLLRAIFGEKAREVRDTSLKVPHGESGKVIGVKIFESEEGFELAAGVNQLVRVYVAQKRKIQDGDKLAGRHGNKGVISKILPVEDMPFLEDGTPVDVVLNPLGVPGRMNVGQVLEMHLGWVAKTGWDLSGVDEAWQKHMRAIGAEKGEPGTKFATPVFDGALEDEISGLLSA
;
A
#
# COMPACT_ATOMS: atom_id res chain seq x y z
N MET A 1 23.27 -32.35 -17.60
CA MET A 1 22.86 -32.10 -19.00
C MET A 1 21.62 -32.96 -19.31
N LEU A 2 20.45 -32.36 -19.22
CA LEU A 2 19.23 -32.87 -19.84
C LEU A 2 18.44 -31.62 -20.25
N CYS A 3 18.50 -31.35 -21.53
CA CYS A 3 17.70 -30.32 -22.20
C CYS A 3 16.21 -30.62 -22.05
N VAL A 4 15.50 -29.77 -21.35
CA VAL A 4 14.03 -29.70 -21.42
C VAL A 4 13.69 -28.70 -22.54
N PRO A 5 12.90 -29.07 -23.52
CA PRO A 5 12.60 -28.17 -24.63
C PRO A 5 11.77 -26.97 -24.19
N ALA A 6 12.16 -25.79 -24.66
CA ALA A 6 11.57 -24.49 -24.38
C ALA A 6 10.06 -24.33 -24.66
N ASN A 7 9.45 -25.32 -25.32
CA ASN A 7 8.01 -25.32 -25.65
C ASN A 7 7.09 -25.80 -24.52
N CYS A 8 7.64 -26.40 -23.44
CA CYS A 8 6.81 -26.77 -22.28
C CYS A 8 6.52 -25.57 -21.33
N LEU A 9 7.38 -24.54 -21.32
CA LEU A 9 7.21 -23.38 -20.44
C LEU A 9 6.17 -22.36 -20.94
N LYS A 10 5.98 -22.25 -22.26
CA LYS A 10 4.95 -21.39 -22.87
C LYS A 10 3.52 -21.88 -22.61
N GLY A 11 3.33 -23.21 -22.48
CA GLY A 11 2.03 -23.78 -22.13
C GLY A 11 1.64 -23.61 -20.66
N HIS A 12 2.62 -23.53 -19.76
CA HIS A 12 2.36 -23.42 -18.32
C HIS A 12 2.04 -22.00 -17.84
N LEU A 13 2.59 -20.96 -18.47
CA LEU A 13 2.31 -19.58 -18.11
C LEU A 13 0.94 -19.07 -18.60
N LEU A 14 0.47 -19.56 -19.74
CA LEU A 14 -0.89 -19.30 -20.23
C LEU A 14 -1.93 -20.26 -19.62
N ALA A 15 -1.53 -21.42 -19.12
CA ALA A 15 -2.41 -22.35 -18.41
C ALA A 15 -2.57 -22.01 -16.93
N ALA A 16 -1.62 -21.32 -16.30
CA ALA A 16 -1.71 -20.89 -14.89
C ALA A 16 -2.79 -19.82 -14.66
N SER A 17 -3.14 -19.02 -15.70
CA SER A 17 -4.23 -18.05 -15.60
C SER A 17 -5.63 -18.65 -15.74
N LYS A 18 -5.76 -19.89 -16.19
CA LYS A 18 -7.06 -20.53 -16.46
C LYS A 18 -7.58 -21.48 -15.36
N LYS A 19 -6.88 -21.69 -14.23
CA LYS A 19 -7.25 -22.69 -13.23
C LYS A 19 -7.27 -22.23 -11.80
N ILE A 20 -7.60 -20.98 -11.54
CA ILE A 20 -7.98 -20.54 -10.21
C ILE A 20 -9.51 -20.53 -10.17
N SER A 21 -10.15 -21.66 -10.03
CA SER A 21 -11.55 -21.66 -9.65
C SER A 21 -12.03 -22.98 -9.09
N VAL A 22 -11.89 -23.12 -7.80
CA VAL A 22 -12.95 -23.79 -7.04
C VAL A 22 -13.58 -22.75 -6.11
N ALA A 23 -13.91 -21.60 -6.67
CA ALA A 23 -14.76 -20.64 -5.95
C ALA A 23 -16.11 -21.32 -5.67
N PRO A 24 -16.67 -21.14 -4.47
CA PRO A 24 -17.99 -21.62 -4.14
C PRO A 24 -19.02 -21.14 -5.18
N ARG A 25 -19.93 -22.02 -5.56
CA ARG A 25 -20.91 -21.71 -6.59
C ARG A 25 -21.92 -20.70 -6.09
N ARG A 26 -22.01 -19.55 -6.78
CA ARG A 26 -23.03 -18.50 -6.57
C ARG A 26 -23.86 -18.33 -7.83
N VAL A 27 -25.13 -18.00 -7.67
CA VAL A 27 -25.95 -17.56 -8.78
C VAL A 27 -25.62 -16.10 -9.08
N SER A 28 -25.08 -15.81 -10.27
CA SER A 28 -24.62 -14.48 -10.62
C SER A 28 -25.65 -13.75 -11.50
N PHE A 29 -25.94 -12.50 -11.15
CA PHE A 29 -26.74 -11.58 -11.97
C PHE A 29 -25.91 -10.81 -12.99
N ALA A 30 -24.62 -11.06 -13.10
CA ALA A 30 -23.76 -10.39 -14.05
C ALA A 30 -24.26 -10.56 -15.50
N LYS A 31 -24.42 -9.45 -16.22
CA LYS A 31 -24.86 -9.39 -17.62
C LYS A 31 -23.68 -9.08 -18.55
N ILE A 32 -22.67 -8.42 -18.03
CA ILE A 32 -21.47 -8.01 -18.75
C ILE A 32 -20.43 -9.14 -18.71
N ARG A 33 -19.98 -9.56 -19.87
CA ARG A 33 -18.89 -10.52 -19.98
C ARG A 33 -17.57 -9.79 -19.68
N GLU A 34 -16.87 -10.19 -18.64
CA GLU A 34 -15.54 -9.70 -18.33
C GLU A 34 -14.48 -10.48 -19.13
N PRO A 35 -13.72 -9.82 -20.02
CA PRO A 35 -12.71 -10.47 -20.83
C PRO A 35 -11.39 -10.70 -20.08
N LEU A 36 -11.18 -9.99 -18.96
CA LEU A 36 -9.97 -9.99 -18.17
C LEU A 36 -10.28 -10.33 -16.71
N GLU A 37 -9.57 -11.30 -16.18
CA GLU A 37 -9.60 -11.57 -14.74
C GLU A 37 -8.90 -10.46 -13.94
N VAL A 38 -9.31 -10.27 -12.68
CA VAL A 38 -8.66 -9.34 -11.76
C VAL A 38 -7.19 -9.75 -11.60
N PRO A 39 -6.23 -8.81 -11.76
CA PRO A 39 -4.81 -9.11 -11.57
C PRO A 39 -4.52 -9.49 -10.11
N ASN A 40 -3.31 -10.00 -9.84
CA ASN A 40 -2.88 -10.28 -8.49
C ASN A 40 -2.93 -8.99 -7.65
N LEU A 41 -3.72 -9.00 -6.58
CA LEU A 41 -3.96 -7.82 -5.76
C LEU A 41 -2.74 -7.38 -4.94
N LEU A 42 -1.75 -8.25 -4.74
CA LEU A 42 -0.49 -7.93 -4.06
C LEU A 42 0.65 -7.50 -5.00
N ALA A 43 0.42 -7.48 -6.31
CA ALA A 43 1.45 -7.16 -7.31
C ALA A 43 2.15 -5.81 -7.05
N LEU A 44 1.42 -4.81 -6.57
CA LEU A 44 1.97 -3.50 -6.20
C LEU A 44 3.15 -3.61 -5.22
N GLN A 45 3.06 -4.50 -4.25
CA GLN A 45 4.08 -4.71 -3.24
C GLN A 45 5.18 -5.66 -3.73
N THR A 46 4.79 -6.84 -4.20
CA THR A 46 5.73 -7.92 -4.53
C THR A 46 6.58 -7.61 -5.75
N GLU A 47 6.01 -7.12 -6.83
CA GLU A 47 6.76 -6.82 -8.07
C GLU A 47 7.80 -5.72 -7.88
N SER A 48 7.49 -4.73 -7.06
CA SER A 48 8.40 -3.64 -6.74
C SER A 48 9.65 -4.12 -5.99
N VAL A 49 9.47 -5.02 -5.03
CA VAL A 49 10.59 -5.57 -4.25
C VAL A 49 11.38 -6.58 -5.07
N ASP A 50 10.71 -7.38 -5.91
CA ASP A 50 11.38 -8.28 -6.85
C ASP A 50 12.32 -7.53 -7.80
N TRP A 51 11.89 -6.36 -8.29
CA TRP A 51 12.75 -5.47 -9.08
C TRP A 51 13.94 -4.96 -8.27
N LEU A 52 13.72 -4.51 -7.03
CA LEU A 52 14.79 -4.01 -6.18
C LEU A 52 15.89 -5.04 -5.96
N LEU A 53 15.47 -6.29 -5.64
CA LEU A 53 16.39 -7.38 -5.33
C LEU A 53 16.99 -8.04 -6.57
N GLY A 54 16.38 -7.87 -7.75
CA GLY A 54 16.82 -8.51 -8.99
C GLY A 54 16.71 -10.04 -8.97
N ASN A 55 15.66 -10.56 -8.31
CA ASN A 55 15.44 -11.99 -8.18
C ASN A 55 15.01 -12.67 -9.49
N ASP A 56 15.02 -14.01 -9.51
CA ASP A 56 14.70 -14.81 -10.70
C ASP A 56 13.27 -14.57 -11.20
N ALA A 57 12.33 -14.27 -10.31
CA ALA A 57 10.95 -13.97 -10.68
C ALA A 57 10.85 -12.67 -11.51
N TRP A 58 11.57 -11.63 -11.11
CA TRP A 58 11.68 -10.39 -11.87
C TRP A 58 12.39 -10.60 -13.22
N ARG A 59 13.55 -11.27 -13.22
CA ARG A 59 14.31 -11.55 -14.43
C ARG A 59 13.50 -12.35 -15.46
N SER A 60 12.72 -13.32 -14.99
CA SER A 60 11.83 -14.13 -15.85
C SER A 60 10.68 -13.29 -16.44
N ARG A 61 10.10 -12.37 -15.65
CA ARG A 61 9.06 -11.45 -16.14
C ARG A 61 9.61 -10.52 -17.21
N ILE A 62 10.77 -9.94 -17.02
CA ILE A 62 11.42 -9.08 -18.01
C ILE A 62 11.70 -9.84 -19.31
N ALA A 63 12.33 -11.00 -19.24
CA ALA A 63 12.60 -11.81 -20.42
C ALA A 63 11.33 -12.15 -21.22
N ALA A 64 10.21 -12.35 -20.53
CA ALA A 64 8.91 -12.56 -21.19
C ALA A 64 8.35 -11.28 -21.84
N THR A 65 8.68 -10.10 -21.29
CA THR A 65 8.16 -8.80 -21.76
C THR A 65 9.05 -8.17 -22.83
N GLU A 66 10.35 -8.43 -22.83
CA GLU A 66 11.28 -7.99 -23.90
C GLU A 66 10.84 -8.48 -25.29
N SER A 67 10.11 -9.61 -25.34
CA SER A 67 9.51 -10.10 -26.57
C SER A 67 8.39 -9.20 -27.14
N MET A 68 7.93 -8.18 -26.39
CA MET A 68 6.83 -7.28 -26.74
C MET A 68 7.26 -5.85 -27.14
N ASN A 69 8.56 -5.58 -27.34
CA ASN A 69 9.11 -4.32 -27.89
C ASN A 69 8.64 -3.04 -27.20
N ARG A 70 8.81 -2.90 -25.88
CA ARG A 70 8.68 -1.61 -25.20
C ARG A 70 10.02 -1.21 -24.59
N GLY A 71 10.66 -0.19 -25.14
CA GLY A 71 11.96 0.36 -24.65
C GLY A 71 11.95 1.00 -23.28
N GLU A 72 10.89 0.82 -22.51
CA GLU A 72 10.67 1.38 -21.17
C GLU A 72 10.97 0.40 -20.03
N ILE A 73 11.37 -0.84 -20.34
CA ILE A 73 11.55 -1.88 -19.34
C ILE A 73 12.95 -1.75 -18.73
N PRO A 74 13.08 -1.67 -17.40
CA PRO A 74 14.38 -1.64 -16.74
C PRO A 74 15.10 -2.97 -16.95
N THR A 75 16.29 -2.93 -17.49
CA THR A 75 17.17 -4.09 -17.70
C THR A 75 18.03 -4.40 -16.47
N THR A 76 18.17 -3.43 -15.57
CA THR A 76 18.97 -3.50 -14.33
C THR A 76 18.05 -3.50 -13.12
N SER A 77 18.43 -4.23 -12.07
CA SER A 77 17.69 -4.22 -10.81
C SER A 77 17.93 -2.94 -10.02
N GLY A 78 17.06 -2.65 -9.05
CA GLY A 78 17.20 -1.44 -8.25
C GLY A 78 18.50 -1.36 -7.44
N LEU A 79 19.04 -2.48 -6.97
CA LEU A 79 20.34 -2.52 -6.29
C LEU A 79 21.50 -2.38 -7.28
N GLU A 80 21.43 -3.01 -8.43
CA GLU A 80 22.44 -2.85 -9.50
C GLU A 80 22.56 -1.39 -9.93
N GLU A 81 21.43 -0.70 -10.14
CA GLU A 81 21.42 0.73 -10.49
C GLU A 81 22.17 1.60 -9.47
N ILE A 82 22.01 1.33 -8.17
CA ILE A 82 22.69 2.10 -7.12
C ILE A 82 24.18 1.79 -7.09
N PHE A 83 24.55 0.52 -7.24
CA PHE A 83 25.96 0.13 -7.24
C PHE A 83 26.70 0.69 -8.46
N GLU A 84 26.05 0.74 -9.61
CA GLU A 84 26.57 1.41 -10.80
C GLU A 84 26.67 2.93 -10.63
N GLU A 85 25.68 3.58 -10.01
CA GLU A 85 25.67 5.04 -9.75
C GLU A 85 26.84 5.47 -8.84
N ILE A 86 27.17 4.66 -7.84
CA ILE A 86 28.23 4.98 -6.88
C ILE A 86 29.62 4.60 -7.40
N SER A 87 29.70 3.61 -8.26
CA SER A 87 30.95 3.12 -8.82
C SER A 87 31.39 3.97 -10.02
N PRO A 88 32.69 4.28 -10.14
CA PRO A 88 33.77 4.04 -9.20
C PRO A 88 33.86 5.10 -8.10
N ILE A 89 34.24 4.70 -6.89
CA ILE A 89 34.62 5.61 -5.82
C ILE A 89 36.09 5.92 -5.97
N GLU A 90 36.44 7.12 -6.38
CA GLU A 90 37.80 7.55 -6.63
C GLU A 90 38.35 8.37 -5.47
N ASP A 91 39.66 8.25 -5.25
CA ASP A 91 40.42 9.14 -4.38
C ASP A 91 40.49 10.57 -4.95
N PHE A 92 40.81 11.57 -4.12
CA PHE A 92 40.94 12.97 -4.51
C PHE A 92 41.96 13.21 -5.65
N GLN A 93 42.95 12.31 -5.80
CA GLN A 93 43.97 12.36 -6.84
C GLN A 93 43.69 11.44 -8.04
N GLY A 94 42.64 10.64 -7.99
CA GLY A 94 42.28 9.67 -9.04
C GLY A 94 43.27 8.48 -9.14
N THR A 95 44.08 8.25 -8.12
CA THR A 95 45.13 7.20 -8.11
C THR A 95 44.58 5.83 -7.73
N MET A 96 43.48 5.79 -7.03
CA MET A 96 42.80 4.58 -6.55
C MET A 96 41.32 4.63 -6.82
N SER A 97 40.73 3.51 -7.16
CA SER A 97 39.30 3.39 -7.36
C SER A 97 38.71 2.11 -6.73
N LEU A 98 37.51 2.23 -6.21
CA LEU A 98 36.73 1.10 -5.69
C LEU A 98 35.45 1.00 -6.47
N SER A 99 35.17 -0.15 -7.06
CA SER A 99 33.95 -0.42 -7.82
C SER A 99 33.19 -1.59 -7.22
N PHE A 100 31.88 -1.51 -7.27
CA PHE A 100 30.99 -2.61 -6.89
C PHE A 100 30.53 -3.33 -8.16
N ARG A 101 30.54 -4.66 -8.08
CA ARG A 101 30.06 -5.54 -9.16
C ARG A 101 28.83 -6.30 -8.69
N ASP A 102 28.77 -7.56 -8.98
CA ASP A 102 27.66 -8.44 -8.68
C ASP A 102 27.28 -8.46 -7.20
N HIS A 103 26.00 -8.55 -6.93
CA HIS A 103 25.47 -8.77 -5.59
C HIS A 103 24.75 -10.12 -5.51
N ARG A 104 24.73 -10.69 -4.31
CA ARG A 104 24.02 -11.94 -4.03
C ARG A 104 23.43 -11.93 -2.64
N PHE A 105 22.31 -12.60 -2.51
CA PHE A 105 21.67 -12.86 -1.24
C PHE A 105 21.90 -14.32 -0.82
N GLU A 106 22.21 -14.54 0.44
CA GLU A 106 22.19 -15.86 1.03
C GLU A 106 20.82 -16.17 1.63
N PRO A 107 20.46 -17.45 1.84
CA PRO A 107 19.22 -17.83 2.49
C PRO A 107 19.08 -17.17 3.87
N PRO A 108 17.84 -16.84 4.31
CA PRO A 108 17.62 -16.26 5.62
C PRO A 108 18.05 -17.24 6.72
N LYS A 109 18.61 -16.72 7.80
CA LYS A 109 19.06 -17.53 8.94
C LYS A 109 17.94 -18.17 9.72
N TYR A 110 16.78 -17.49 9.79
CA TYR A 110 15.60 -17.88 10.53
C TYR A 110 14.37 -17.85 9.64
N SER A 111 13.41 -18.71 9.93
CA SER A 111 12.10 -18.67 9.29
C SER A 111 11.29 -17.45 9.74
N ILE A 112 10.20 -17.15 9.03
CA ILE A 112 9.31 -16.04 9.39
C ILE A 112 8.71 -16.23 10.78
N ASP A 113 8.29 -17.45 11.09
CA ASP A 113 7.69 -17.78 12.38
C ASP A 113 8.69 -17.70 13.54
N GLU A 114 9.92 -18.17 13.32
CA GLU A 114 11.01 -18.01 14.29
C GLU A 114 11.36 -16.53 14.52
N CYS A 115 11.36 -15.71 13.48
CA CYS A 115 11.59 -14.27 13.61
C CYS A 115 10.48 -13.59 14.44
N LYS A 116 9.22 -13.99 14.27
CA LYS A 116 8.10 -13.49 15.08
C LYS A 116 8.16 -13.97 16.53
N GLU A 117 8.61 -15.19 16.74
CA GLU A 117 8.75 -15.74 18.09
C GLU A 117 9.89 -15.11 18.88
N ARG A 118 11.01 -14.81 18.21
CA ARG A 118 12.23 -14.28 18.83
C ARG A 118 12.36 -12.76 18.73
N ASP A 119 11.33 -12.04 18.26
CA ASP A 119 11.38 -10.59 18.03
C ASP A 119 12.53 -10.12 17.12
N MET A 120 12.83 -10.90 16.10
CA MET A 120 13.90 -10.65 15.14
C MET A 120 13.35 -10.09 13.83
N THR A 121 14.24 -9.50 13.05
CA THR A 121 13.92 -9.04 11.70
C THR A 121 14.17 -10.16 10.70
N TYR A 122 13.18 -10.43 9.84
CA TYR A 122 13.32 -11.36 8.73
C TYR A 122 14.18 -10.72 7.64
N ALA A 123 15.41 -11.15 7.51
CA ALA A 123 16.40 -10.57 6.62
C ALA A 123 17.28 -11.64 5.98
N GLN A 124 17.85 -11.31 4.84
CA GLN A 124 18.84 -12.11 4.14
C GLN A 124 20.20 -11.40 4.15
N PRO A 125 21.29 -12.10 4.38
CA PRO A 125 22.62 -11.54 4.26
C PRO A 125 22.90 -11.09 2.81
N LEU A 126 23.29 -9.83 2.64
CA LEU A 126 23.68 -9.26 1.35
C LEU A 126 25.19 -9.25 1.21
N PHE A 127 25.69 -9.86 0.16
CA PHE A 127 27.10 -9.86 -0.22
C PHE A 127 27.28 -9.15 -1.55
N VAL A 128 28.32 -8.34 -1.65
CA VAL A 128 28.67 -7.61 -2.87
C VAL A 128 30.15 -7.83 -3.19
N THR A 129 30.45 -8.06 -4.46
CA THR A 129 31.82 -8.15 -4.95
C THR A 129 32.36 -6.74 -5.14
N ALA A 130 33.38 -6.39 -4.38
CA ALA A 130 34.08 -5.12 -4.47
C ALA A 130 35.45 -5.29 -5.11
N GLU A 131 35.76 -4.48 -6.11
CA GLU A 131 37.00 -4.45 -6.82
C GLU A 131 37.76 -3.15 -6.51
N PHE A 132 38.90 -3.26 -5.88
CA PHE A 132 39.82 -2.17 -5.66
C PHE A 132 40.88 -2.17 -6.75
N THR A 133 41.02 -1.07 -7.45
CA THR A 133 41.99 -0.87 -8.52
C THR A 133 42.95 0.25 -8.14
N ASN A 134 44.25 -0.07 -8.20
CA ASN A 134 45.31 0.93 -8.09
C ASN A 134 45.69 1.37 -9.50
N ASN A 135 45.33 2.57 -9.90
CA ASN A 135 45.57 3.09 -11.25
C ASN A 135 47.07 3.35 -11.55
N ILE A 136 47.90 3.41 -10.51
CA ILE A 136 49.35 3.60 -10.67
C ILE A 136 50.05 2.29 -10.97
N THR A 137 49.76 1.25 -10.22
CA THR A 137 50.41 -0.08 -10.34
C THR A 137 49.67 -1.05 -11.25
N GLY A 138 48.39 -0.75 -11.57
CA GLY A 138 47.54 -1.64 -12.33
C GLY A 138 47.06 -2.86 -11.54
N GLU A 139 47.26 -2.89 -10.22
CA GLU A 139 46.87 -4.00 -9.35
C GLU A 139 45.35 -3.93 -9.10
N ILE A 140 44.65 -5.07 -9.28
CA ILE A 140 43.22 -5.23 -9.00
C ILE A 140 43.05 -6.26 -7.87
N LYS A 141 42.45 -5.86 -6.77
CA LYS A 141 42.06 -6.74 -5.66
C LYS A 141 40.53 -6.89 -5.65
N SER A 142 40.01 -8.07 -5.92
CA SER A 142 38.58 -8.38 -5.87
C SER A 142 38.25 -9.21 -4.64
N GLN A 143 37.26 -8.78 -3.86
CA GLN A 143 36.79 -9.47 -2.67
C GLN A 143 35.29 -9.38 -2.55
N THR A 144 34.65 -10.46 -2.07
CA THR A 144 33.26 -10.44 -1.68
C THR A 144 33.15 -9.89 -0.25
N VAL A 145 32.39 -8.81 -0.11
CA VAL A 145 32.19 -8.11 1.17
C VAL A 145 30.74 -8.26 1.63
N PHE A 146 30.58 -8.57 2.90
CA PHE A 146 29.28 -8.57 3.57
C PHE A 146 28.81 -7.13 3.75
N MET A 147 27.59 -6.82 3.25
CA MET A 147 27.02 -5.46 3.30
C MET A 147 25.96 -5.28 4.40
N GLY A 148 25.63 -6.34 5.12
CA GLY A 148 24.64 -6.33 6.18
C GLY A 148 23.47 -7.28 5.92
N ASP A 149 22.64 -7.44 6.93
CA ASP A 149 21.38 -8.19 6.81
C ASP A 149 20.32 -7.25 6.21
N PHE A 150 19.83 -7.61 5.03
CA PHE A 150 18.85 -6.83 4.28
C PHE A 150 17.44 -7.36 4.52
N PRO A 151 16.50 -6.56 5.08
CA PRO A 151 15.12 -7.00 5.27
C PRO A 151 14.48 -7.38 3.94
N VAL A 152 13.86 -8.55 3.89
CA VAL A 152 13.18 -9.04 2.70
C VAL A 152 11.69 -9.19 2.93
N MET A 153 10.92 -9.01 1.86
CA MET A 153 9.48 -9.12 1.88
C MET A 153 9.05 -10.59 1.98
N THR A 154 8.03 -10.84 2.79
CA THR A 154 7.38 -12.15 2.84
C THR A 154 6.49 -12.37 1.61
N ALA A 155 6.09 -13.61 1.36
CA ALA A 155 5.16 -13.93 0.28
C ALA A 155 3.81 -13.20 0.38
N ARG A 156 3.46 -12.69 1.56
CA ARG A 156 2.24 -11.93 1.84
C ARG A 156 2.38 -10.42 1.60
N GLY A 157 3.51 -9.94 1.11
CA GLY A 157 3.76 -8.54 0.83
C GLY A 157 4.06 -7.70 2.07
N THR A 158 4.53 -8.31 3.15
CA THR A 158 4.87 -7.65 4.42
C THR A 158 6.33 -7.79 4.76
N PHE A 159 6.82 -6.92 5.65
CA PHE A 159 8.15 -7.04 6.27
C PHE A 159 7.99 -7.39 7.73
N VAL A 160 8.81 -8.33 8.22
CA VAL A 160 8.88 -8.66 9.64
C VAL A 160 10.05 -7.92 10.24
N ILE A 161 9.77 -6.90 11.03
CA ILE A 161 10.76 -6.04 11.68
C ILE A 161 10.59 -6.16 13.19
N ASN A 162 11.61 -6.61 13.89
CA ASN A 162 11.59 -6.85 15.33
C ASN A 162 10.41 -7.72 15.79
N GLY A 163 10.09 -8.74 15.00
CA GLY A 163 9.01 -9.69 15.28
C GLY A 163 7.60 -9.21 14.92
N THR A 164 7.43 -7.95 14.47
CA THR A 164 6.15 -7.39 14.06
C THR A 164 6.03 -7.28 12.55
N GLU A 165 4.87 -7.58 12.00
CA GLU A 165 4.60 -7.37 10.58
C GLU A 165 4.34 -5.89 10.29
N ARG A 166 5.05 -5.36 9.30
CA ARG A 166 4.93 -4.00 8.81
C ARG A 166 4.66 -3.97 7.32
N VAL A 167 3.94 -2.96 6.89
CA VAL A 167 3.66 -2.67 5.48
C VAL A 167 4.27 -1.32 5.13
N VAL A 168 5.02 -1.28 4.04
CA VAL A 168 5.51 -0.03 3.47
C VAL A 168 4.47 0.46 2.46
N VAL A 169 3.90 1.62 2.74
CA VAL A 169 2.86 2.24 1.92
C VAL A 169 3.49 2.97 0.75
N SER A 170 2.96 2.77 -0.46
CA SER A 170 3.38 3.49 -1.65
C SER A 170 3.02 4.97 -1.56
N GLN A 171 3.90 5.84 -2.06
CA GLN A 171 3.77 7.28 -1.97
C GLN A 171 3.46 7.91 -3.32
N LEU A 172 2.42 8.76 -3.36
CA LEU A 172 2.12 9.61 -4.51
C LEU A 172 2.99 10.87 -4.45
N VAL A 173 3.72 11.12 -5.52
CA VAL A 173 4.58 12.31 -5.66
C VAL A 173 4.38 12.94 -7.02
N ARG A 174 4.69 14.23 -7.12
CA ARG A 174 4.79 14.88 -8.43
C ARG A 174 5.95 14.26 -9.20
N SER A 175 5.70 13.85 -10.44
CA SER A 175 6.75 13.33 -11.31
C SER A 175 7.83 14.39 -11.54
N PRO A 176 9.12 14.04 -11.58
CA PRO A 176 10.13 14.95 -12.09
C PRO A 176 9.82 15.31 -13.55
N GLY A 177 10.19 16.51 -13.96
CA GLY A 177 9.93 17.03 -15.30
C GLY A 177 9.73 18.53 -15.32
N VAL A 178 9.13 19.04 -16.37
CA VAL A 178 8.83 20.46 -16.55
C VAL A 178 7.34 20.71 -16.45
N TYR A 179 6.95 21.72 -15.68
CA TYR A 179 5.55 22.08 -15.43
C TYR A 179 5.30 23.53 -15.73
N PHE A 180 4.22 23.83 -16.45
CA PHE A 180 3.79 25.15 -16.81
C PHE A 180 2.50 25.49 -16.10
N GLU A 181 2.53 26.56 -15.31
CA GLU A 181 1.38 27.01 -14.51
C GLU A 181 0.99 28.43 -14.92
N ARG A 182 -0.28 28.73 -14.89
CA ARG A 182 -0.84 30.08 -15.04
C ARG A 182 -1.52 30.46 -13.74
N THR A 183 -1.07 31.53 -13.11
CA THR A 183 -1.64 32.05 -11.87
C THR A 183 -2.10 33.49 -12.08
N ILE A 184 -3.22 33.87 -11.48
CA ILE A 184 -3.70 35.25 -11.47
C ILE A 184 -3.17 35.92 -10.21
N GLU A 185 -2.42 37.00 -10.37
CA GLU A 185 -1.94 37.76 -9.22
C GLU A 185 -3.09 38.54 -8.58
N LYS A 186 -3.45 38.23 -7.34
CA LYS A 186 -4.57 38.82 -6.62
C LYS A 186 -4.54 40.36 -6.50
N ALA A 187 -3.36 40.97 -6.61
CA ALA A 187 -3.17 42.42 -6.46
C ALA A 187 -3.37 43.22 -7.75
N SER A 188 -3.11 42.61 -8.91
CA SER A 188 -3.11 43.30 -10.20
C SER A 188 -4.07 42.70 -11.24
N ASP A 189 -4.71 41.60 -10.92
CA ASP A 189 -5.60 40.80 -11.79
C ASP A 189 -4.95 40.46 -13.15
N LYS A 190 -3.62 40.39 -13.19
CA LYS A 190 -2.84 39.99 -14.36
C LYS A 190 -2.37 38.55 -14.26
N ASP A 191 -2.31 37.92 -15.41
CA ASP A 191 -1.76 36.55 -15.51
C ASP A 191 -0.26 36.57 -15.31
N VAL A 192 0.22 35.64 -14.50
CA VAL A 192 1.63 35.31 -14.34
C VAL A 192 1.84 33.88 -14.79
N PHE A 193 2.77 33.68 -15.70
CA PHE A 193 3.11 32.37 -16.23
C PHE A 193 4.42 31.91 -15.63
N THR A 194 4.43 30.67 -15.12
CA THR A 194 5.60 30.06 -14.51
C THR A 194 5.92 28.73 -15.14
N ALA A 195 7.21 28.46 -15.33
CA ALA A 195 7.72 27.14 -15.71
C ALA A 195 8.64 26.64 -14.62
N LYS A 196 8.41 25.41 -14.14
CA LYS A 196 9.20 24.79 -13.07
C LYS A 196 9.85 23.53 -13.58
N VAL A 197 11.18 23.48 -13.57
CA VAL A 197 11.94 22.25 -13.81
C VAL A 197 12.20 21.58 -12.48
N ILE A 198 11.59 20.42 -12.27
CA ILE A 198 11.66 19.67 -11.02
C ILE A 198 12.45 18.38 -11.26
N PRO A 199 13.66 18.25 -10.68
CA PRO A 199 14.43 17.01 -10.76
C PRO A 199 13.92 15.99 -9.76
N SER A 200 14.33 14.73 -9.94
CA SER A 200 14.18 13.68 -8.92
C SER A 200 15.05 13.97 -7.70
N ARG A 201 16.27 14.47 -7.95
CA ARG A 201 17.24 14.89 -6.94
C ARG A 201 18.00 16.11 -7.42
N GLY A 202 17.99 17.19 -6.66
CA GLY A 202 18.72 18.42 -6.97
C GLY A 202 17.93 19.70 -6.79
N ALA A 203 18.46 20.81 -7.28
CA ALA A 203 17.89 22.13 -7.16
C ALA A 203 16.80 22.37 -8.21
N TRP A 204 15.70 23.02 -7.80
CA TRP A 204 14.65 23.44 -8.72
C TRP A 204 15.12 24.64 -9.56
N LEU A 205 14.69 24.67 -10.80
CA LEU A 205 14.87 25.81 -11.70
C LEU A 205 13.48 26.33 -12.09
N GLU A 206 13.19 27.58 -11.74
CA GLU A 206 11.87 28.17 -11.98
C GLU A 206 12.02 29.40 -12.89
N PHE A 207 11.23 29.47 -13.94
CA PHE A 207 11.12 30.63 -14.83
C PHE A 207 9.76 31.28 -14.61
N GLU A 208 9.70 32.60 -14.67
CA GLU A 208 8.48 33.36 -14.42
C GLU A 208 8.40 34.54 -15.38
N VAL A 209 7.28 34.68 -16.11
CA VAL A 209 6.91 35.89 -16.82
C VAL A 209 6.05 36.74 -15.91
N ASP A 210 6.56 37.87 -15.46
CA ASP A 210 5.89 38.71 -14.49
C ASP A 210 4.86 39.65 -15.12
N LYS A 211 4.13 40.41 -14.31
CA LYS A 211 3.10 41.39 -14.70
C LYS A 211 3.60 42.53 -15.57
N LYS A 212 4.91 42.66 -15.71
CA LYS A 212 5.57 43.67 -16.56
C LYS A 212 6.15 43.06 -17.84
N ASP A 213 5.74 41.84 -18.14
CA ASP A 213 6.21 41.02 -19.26
C ASP A 213 7.74 40.82 -19.28
N LEU A 214 8.36 40.81 -18.09
CA LEU A 214 9.77 40.49 -17.92
C LEU A 214 9.94 39.03 -17.50
N VAL A 215 10.92 38.38 -18.14
CA VAL A 215 11.22 36.97 -17.84
C VAL A 215 12.32 36.88 -16.79
N GLY A 216 12.00 36.28 -15.69
CA GLY A 216 12.95 36.06 -14.59
C GLY A 216 13.18 34.59 -14.33
N VAL A 217 14.28 34.29 -13.65
CA VAL A 217 14.63 32.94 -13.19
C VAL A 217 14.85 32.92 -11.68
N ARG A 218 14.41 31.87 -11.04
CA ARG A 218 14.73 31.56 -9.62
C ARG A 218 15.54 30.27 -9.58
N ILE A 219 16.73 30.39 -9.02
CA ILE A 219 17.66 29.27 -8.84
C ILE A 219 17.50 28.77 -7.42
N ASP A 220 17.17 27.48 -7.23
CA ASP A 220 16.99 26.83 -5.92
C ASP A 220 16.06 27.62 -4.98
N ARG A 221 14.92 28.12 -5.51
CA ARG A 221 13.90 28.88 -4.75
C ARG A 221 14.40 30.19 -4.11
N LYS A 222 15.56 30.68 -4.54
CA LYS A 222 16.15 31.95 -4.07
C LYS A 222 15.53 33.17 -4.77
N ARG A 223 16.15 34.34 -4.61
CA ARG A 223 15.66 35.60 -5.20
C ARG A 223 15.60 35.51 -6.73
N LYS A 224 14.53 36.07 -7.30
CA LYS A 224 14.36 36.23 -8.76
C LYS A 224 15.48 37.03 -9.38
N GLN A 225 15.98 36.59 -10.52
CA GLN A 225 16.99 37.22 -11.36
C GLN A 225 16.48 37.32 -12.78
N SER A 226 17.14 38.16 -13.62
CA SER A 226 16.84 38.20 -15.05
C SER A 226 17.25 36.88 -15.71
N VAL A 227 16.43 36.37 -16.63
CA VAL A 227 16.74 35.15 -17.37
C VAL A 227 17.93 35.38 -18.31
N THR A 228 18.11 36.62 -18.84
CA THR A 228 19.19 36.96 -19.73
C THR A 228 20.54 36.91 -19.02
N VAL A 229 20.62 37.31 -17.76
CA VAL A 229 21.83 37.17 -16.94
C VAL A 229 22.17 35.70 -16.76
N PHE A 230 21.17 34.86 -16.54
CA PHE A 230 21.36 33.41 -16.39
C PHE A 230 21.87 32.75 -17.68
N LEU A 231 21.30 33.11 -18.83
CA LEU A 231 21.78 32.62 -20.13
C LEU A 231 23.21 33.08 -20.43
N LYS A 232 23.56 34.35 -20.13
CA LYS A 232 24.94 34.86 -20.25
C LYS A 232 25.91 34.10 -19.34
N ALA A 233 25.50 33.77 -18.13
CA ALA A 233 26.30 32.95 -17.21
C ALA A 233 26.55 31.52 -17.75
N LEU A 234 25.60 30.96 -18.50
CA LEU A 234 25.77 29.68 -19.22
C LEU A 234 26.64 29.79 -20.48
N GLY A 235 27.15 30.97 -20.83
CA GLY A 235 28.07 31.20 -21.95
C GLY A 235 27.41 31.72 -23.23
N TRP A 236 26.15 32.16 -23.20
CA TRP A 236 25.46 32.71 -24.33
C TRP A 236 25.81 34.20 -24.53
N THR A 237 26.04 34.59 -25.78
CA THR A 237 26.22 36.00 -26.15
C THR A 237 24.87 36.69 -26.38
N GLU A 238 24.85 38.03 -26.34
CA GLU A 238 23.63 38.80 -26.64
C GLU A 238 23.13 38.54 -28.07
N GLU A 239 24.04 38.33 -29.01
CA GLU A 239 23.68 37.99 -30.39
C GLU A 239 22.98 36.65 -30.49
N GLN A 240 23.47 35.63 -29.81
CA GLN A 240 22.84 34.30 -29.74
C GLN A 240 21.46 34.32 -29.06
N ILE A 241 21.32 35.14 -28.00
CA ILE A 241 20.02 35.31 -27.34
C ILE A 241 19.02 35.99 -28.27
N LEU A 242 19.45 36.99 -29.04
CA LEU A 242 18.59 37.67 -30.01
C LEU A 242 18.29 36.81 -31.24
N GLU A 243 19.21 35.99 -31.68
CA GLU A 243 18.98 35.04 -32.78
C GLU A 243 17.95 34.01 -32.42
N GLU A 244 18.03 33.46 -31.20
CA GLU A 244 17.17 32.39 -30.74
C GLU A 244 15.78 32.86 -30.24
N PHE A 245 15.75 34.00 -29.54
CA PHE A 245 14.57 34.54 -28.89
C PHE A 245 14.12 35.89 -29.39
N GLY A 246 14.72 36.37 -30.48
CA GLY A 246 14.50 37.74 -30.99
C GLY A 246 13.06 38.05 -31.38
N ASP A 247 12.26 37.05 -31.69
CA ASP A 247 10.83 37.16 -31.98
C ASP A 247 9.95 37.41 -30.74
N PHE A 248 10.51 37.22 -29.54
CA PHE A 248 9.78 37.38 -28.29
C PHE A 248 10.07 38.72 -27.61
N GLU A 249 9.06 39.59 -27.60
CA GLU A 249 9.14 40.94 -27.02
C GLU A 249 9.51 40.94 -25.54
N SER A 250 9.02 39.95 -24.76
CA SER A 250 9.31 39.82 -23.33
C SER A 250 10.79 39.58 -23.02
N ILE A 251 11.49 38.83 -23.85
CA ILE A 251 12.92 38.58 -23.68
C ILE A 251 13.74 39.81 -24.16
N ARG A 252 13.35 40.48 -25.24
CA ARG A 252 13.95 41.73 -25.64
C ARG A 252 13.85 42.81 -24.56
N ALA A 253 12.65 43.00 -24.01
CA ALA A 253 12.43 43.94 -22.91
C ALA A 253 13.25 43.60 -21.66
N THR A 254 13.48 42.31 -21.42
CA THR A 254 14.33 41.87 -20.33
C THR A 254 15.80 42.16 -20.60
N LEU A 255 16.27 41.95 -21.82
CA LEU A 255 17.64 42.22 -22.25
C LEU A 255 17.98 43.71 -22.20
N GLU A 256 17.06 44.59 -22.62
CA GLU A 256 17.24 46.07 -22.56
C GLU A 256 17.39 46.59 -21.12
N LYS A 257 16.76 45.94 -20.16
CA LYS A 257 16.87 46.28 -18.70
C LYS A 257 18.09 45.68 -18.01
N ASP A 258 18.84 44.84 -18.72
CA ASP A 258 19.95 44.12 -18.15
C ASP A 258 21.18 45.04 -18.02
N THR A 259 21.82 45.01 -16.84
CA THR A 259 23.01 45.81 -16.53
C THR A 259 24.32 45.10 -16.82
N VAL A 260 24.25 43.78 -17.03
CA VAL A 260 25.40 42.88 -17.17
C VAL A 260 25.65 42.55 -18.64
N LYS A 261 26.88 42.69 -19.08
CA LYS A 261 27.26 42.48 -20.50
C LYS A 261 28.13 41.26 -20.73
N THR A 262 28.94 40.87 -19.74
CA THR A 262 29.89 39.78 -19.90
C THR A 262 29.50 38.55 -19.08
N GLN A 263 29.99 37.38 -19.49
CA GLN A 263 29.77 36.12 -18.78
C GLN A 263 30.28 36.18 -17.32
N ASP A 264 31.45 36.77 -17.13
CA ASP A 264 32.09 36.85 -15.81
C ASP A 264 31.30 37.73 -14.85
N GLU A 265 30.76 38.85 -15.31
CA GLU A 265 29.87 39.71 -14.52
C GLU A 265 28.57 38.99 -14.18
N ALA A 266 28.01 38.23 -15.12
CA ALA A 266 26.79 37.42 -14.88
C ALA A 266 27.00 36.37 -13.83
N LEU A 267 28.08 35.61 -13.86
CA LEU A 267 28.45 34.61 -12.88
C LEU A 267 28.61 35.24 -11.48
N LEU A 268 29.30 36.37 -11.39
CA LEU A 268 29.48 37.06 -10.11
C LEU A 268 28.18 37.63 -9.55
N ASP A 269 27.29 38.16 -10.39
CA ASP A 269 25.98 38.66 -9.95
C ASP A 269 25.11 37.53 -9.40
N ILE A 270 25.06 36.40 -10.08
CA ILE A 270 24.35 35.20 -9.63
C ILE A 270 24.91 34.71 -8.29
N TYR A 271 26.24 34.62 -8.17
CA TYR A 271 26.89 34.17 -6.95
C TYR A 271 26.59 35.07 -5.74
N ARG A 272 26.63 36.38 -5.90
CA ARG A 272 26.27 37.33 -4.84
C ARG A 272 24.84 37.16 -4.35
N LYS A 273 23.90 36.83 -5.26
CA LYS A 273 22.48 36.62 -4.91
C LYS A 273 22.21 35.27 -4.27
N LEU A 274 22.96 34.22 -4.67
CA LEU A 274 22.82 32.90 -4.10
C LEU A 274 23.52 32.73 -2.75
N ARG A 275 24.69 33.37 -2.57
CA ARG A 275 25.50 33.32 -1.35
C ARG A 275 25.88 34.72 -0.87
N PRO A 276 24.94 35.45 -0.29
CA PRO A 276 25.23 36.77 0.25
C PRO A 276 26.23 36.68 1.41
N GLY A 277 27.31 37.50 1.33
CA GLY A 277 28.33 37.54 2.38
C GLY A 277 29.61 36.76 2.10
N GLU A 278 29.67 35.93 1.06
CA GLU A 278 30.90 35.29 0.61
C GLU A 278 31.59 36.17 -0.49
N PRO A 279 32.93 36.23 -0.51
CA PRO A 279 33.63 36.96 -1.56
C PRO A 279 33.41 36.27 -2.92
N PRO A 280 32.88 36.98 -3.95
CA PRO A 280 32.61 36.38 -5.24
C PRO A 280 33.89 36.20 -6.04
N THR A 281 34.22 34.97 -6.42
CA THR A 281 35.29 34.66 -7.40
C THR A 281 34.68 33.97 -8.60
N LYS A 282 35.26 34.17 -9.78
CA LYS A 282 34.78 33.56 -11.03
C LYS A 282 34.72 32.04 -10.93
N GLU A 283 35.77 31.42 -10.41
CA GLU A 283 35.88 29.97 -10.28
C GLU A 283 34.80 29.41 -9.31
N ALA A 284 34.58 30.06 -8.17
CA ALA A 284 33.58 29.66 -7.22
C ALA A 284 32.17 29.82 -7.79
N ALA A 285 31.88 30.83 -8.56
CA ALA A 285 30.59 31.06 -9.21
C ALA A 285 30.31 30.00 -10.29
N GLN A 286 31.30 29.68 -11.12
CA GLN A 286 31.21 28.66 -12.14
C GLN A 286 30.99 27.29 -11.52
N ASN A 287 31.79 26.90 -10.53
CA ASN A 287 31.64 25.67 -9.80
C ASN A 287 30.28 25.56 -9.09
N LEU A 288 29.71 26.66 -8.63
CA LEU A 288 28.38 26.66 -7.99
C LEU A 288 27.29 26.28 -9.00
N ILE A 289 27.26 26.87 -10.18
CA ILE A 289 26.27 26.59 -11.22
C ILE A 289 26.44 25.16 -11.75
N GLU A 290 27.67 24.75 -12.03
CA GLU A 290 27.99 23.39 -12.47
C GLU A 290 27.52 22.34 -11.44
N ASN A 291 27.78 22.57 -10.17
CA ASN A 291 27.34 21.67 -9.11
C ASN A 291 25.82 21.64 -8.92
N LEU A 292 25.09 22.71 -9.24
CA LEU A 292 23.65 22.74 -9.06
C LEU A 292 22.89 21.95 -10.13
N TYR A 293 23.33 21.99 -11.40
CA TYR A 293 22.55 21.45 -12.52
C TYR A 293 23.29 20.46 -13.43
N PHE A 294 24.62 20.48 -13.45
CA PHE A 294 25.41 19.70 -14.41
C PHE A 294 26.30 18.64 -13.76
N ASN A 295 26.24 18.48 -12.44
CA ASN A 295 26.99 17.47 -11.71
C ASN A 295 26.13 16.25 -11.44
N PRO A 296 26.46 15.05 -11.98
CA PRO A 296 25.67 13.82 -11.79
C PRO A 296 25.53 13.38 -10.34
N LYS A 297 26.47 13.78 -9.47
CA LYS A 297 26.39 13.46 -8.04
C LYS A 297 25.37 14.31 -7.27
N ARG A 298 24.98 15.45 -7.80
CA ARG A 298 24.09 16.42 -7.12
C ARG A 298 22.76 16.66 -7.81
N TYR A 299 22.69 16.43 -9.10
CA TYR A 299 21.49 16.64 -9.91
C TYR A 299 21.17 15.39 -10.72
N ASP A 300 19.91 14.99 -10.68
CA ASP A 300 19.42 13.85 -11.42
C ASP A 300 17.94 14.05 -11.76
N LEU A 301 17.61 14.03 -13.04
CA LEU A 301 16.23 14.04 -13.53
C LEU A 301 15.59 12.64 -13.41
N ALA A 302 16.40 11.60 -13.30
CA ALA A 302 16.04 10.21 -13.50
C ALA A 302 15.49 9.92 -14.92
N LYS A 303 15.37 8.66 -15.28
CA LYS A 303 14.80 8.24 -16.59
C LYS A 303 13.37 8.78 -16.77
N VAL A 304 12.60 8.78 -15.69
CA VAL A 304 11.22 9.31 -15.67
C VAL A 304 11.17 10.80 -16.00
N GLY A 305 12.03 11.59 -15.36
CA GLY A 305 12.11 13.03 -15.61
C GLY A 305 12.53 13.33 -17.03
N ARG A 306 13.52 12.61 -17.55
CA ARG A 306 13.95 12.76 -18.95
C ARG A 306 12.84 12.41 -19.94
N PHE A 307 12.12 11.30 -19.69
CA PHE A 307 10.97 10.92 -20.51
C PHE A 307 9.88 12.01 -20.53
N LYS A 308 9.54 12.58 -19.37
CA LYS A 308 8.53 13.63 -19.25
C LYS A 308 8.97 14.94 -19.93
N VAL A 309 10.24 15.33 -19.76
CA VAL A 309 10.80 16.53 -20.41
C VAL A 309 10.81 16.38 -21.93
N ASN A 310 11.28 15.24 -22.44
CA ASN A 310 11.27 14.95 -23.87
C ASN A 310 9.85 14.99 -24.46
N LYS A 311 8.89 14.31 -23.82
CA LYS A 311 7.49 14.28 -24.26
C LYS A 311 6.86 15.68 -24.26
N LYS A 312 7.10 16.49 -23.20
CA LYS A 312 6.49 17.80 -23.05
C LYS A 312 7.08 18.86 -23.99
N LEU A 313 8.39 18.86 -24.11
CA LEU A 313 9.12 19.88 -24.91
C LEU A 313 9.37 19.45 -26.36
N GLY A 314 8.99 18.22 -26.75
CA GLY A 314 9.24 17.71 -28.10
C GLY A 314 10.71 17.37 -28.38
N LEU A 315 11.52 17.15 -27.35
CA LEU A 315 12.94 16.80 -27.46
C LEU A 315 13.11 15.29 -27.69
N ASP A 316 14.24 14.91 -28.30
CA ASP A 316 14.57 13.50 -28.60
C ASP A 316 15.96 13.15 -28.03
N LEU A 317 16.14 13.45 -26.74
CA LEU A 317 17.36 13.11 -26.00
C LEU A 317 17.28 11.69 -25.44
N GLU A 318 18.43 11.03 -25.32
CA GLU A 318 18.48 9.68 -24.73
C GLU A 318 17.97 9.65 -23.29
N LEU A 319 17.22 8.62 -22.91
CA LEU A 319 16.70 8.42 -21.56
C LEU A 319 17.80 8.23 -20.51
N SER A 320 19.00 7.84 -20.94
CA SER A 320 20.21 7.73 -20.11
C SER A 320 20.74 9.10 -19.66
N SER A 321 20.41 10.18 -20.35
CA SER A 321 20.83 11.53 -20.00
C SER A 321 20.05 12.09 -18.81
N SER A 322 20.59 11.89 -17.61
CA SER A 322 19.93 12.27 -16.36
C SER A 322 20.18 13.74 -15.94
N LEU A 323 21.09 14.43 -16.62
CA LEU A 323 21.45 15.82 -16.32
C LEU A 323 20.62 16.82 -17.13
N LEU A 324 20.44 18.00 -16.57
CA LEU A 324 19.85 19.12 -17.32
C LEU A 324 20.79 19.55 -18.45
N THR A 325 20.26 19.77 -19.63
CA THR A 325 21.00 20.28 -20.79
C THR A 325 20.61 21.73 -21.11
N ILE A 326 21.46 22.41 -21.84
CA ILE A 326 21.15 23.77 -22.31
C ILE A 326 19.94 23.74 -23.24
N SER A 327 19.79 22.69 -24.05
CA SER A 327 18.62 22.48 -24.91
C SER A 327 17.32 22.40 -24.12
N ASP A 328 17.34 21.76 -22.96
CA ASP A 328 16.16 21.69 -22.08
C ASP A 328 15.76 23.08 -21.57
N ILE A 329 16.74 23.90 -21.19
CA ILE A 329 16.51 25.25 -20.68
C ILE A 329 15.93 26.13 -21.78
N VAL A 330 16.51 26.09 -22.98
CA VAL A 330 16.04 26.84 -24.13
C VAL A 330 14.62 26.44 -24.54
N ALA A 331 14.38 25.17 -24.69
CA ALA A 331 13.04 24.63 -25.02
C ALA A 331 12.01 25.02 -23.97
N THR A 332 12.38 24.97 -22.67
CA THR A 332 11.47 25.40 -21.57
C THR A 332 11.13 26.88 -21.68
N LEU A 333 12.11 27.72 -21.98
CA LEU A 333 11.87 29.17 -22.16
C LEU A 333 11.01 29.46 -23.39
N ARG A 334 11.27 28.80 -24.51
CA ARG A 334 10.43 28.91 -25.71
C ARG A 334 8.99 28.53 -25.42
N TYR A 335 8.78 27.41 -24.78
CA TYR A 335 7.45 26.96 -24.40
C TYR A 335 6.74 27.95 -23.47
N LEU A 336 7.45 28.48 -22.44
CA LEU A 336 6.89 29.45 -21.51
C LEU A 336 6.44 30.73 -22.20
N VAL A 337 7.28 31.25 -23.10
CA VAL A 337 6.95 32.50 -23.83
C VAL A 337 5.88 32.27 -24.88
N ALA A 338 5.86 31.11 -25.54
CA ALA A 338 4.78 30.72 -26.44
C ALA A 338 3.43 30.56 -25.68
N LEU A 339 3.45 29.99 -24.47
CA LEU A 339 2.28 29.91 -23.62
C LEU A 339 1.75 31.29 -23.21
N HIS A 340 2.66 32.24 -22.93
CA HIS A 340 2.27 33.60 -22.60
C HIS A 340 1.62 34.33 -23.79
N ARG A 341 2.11 34.10 -25.02
CA ARG A 341 1.55 34.70 -26.27
C ARG A 341 0.32 33.95 -26.78
N GLY A 342 0.14 32.67 -26.41
CA GLY A 342 -0.89 31.79 -26.97
C GLY A 342 -0.55 31.25 -28.37
N ASP A 343 0.75 31.18 -28.72
CA ASP A 343 1.22 30.69 -30.00
C ASP A 343 1.40 29.17 -30.03
N LEU A 344 1.36 28.60 -31.25
CA LEU A 344 1.76 27.22 -31.50
C LEU A 344 3.30 27.16 -31.63
N LEU A 345 3.87 26.07 -31.15
CA LEU A 345 5.33 25.87 -31.18
C LEU A 345 5.68 24.69 -32.11
N MET A 346 6.71 24.90 -32.95
CA MET A 346 7.26 23.83 -33.78
C MET A 346 8.67 23.49 -33.28
N GLU A 347 8.86 22.32 -32.73
CA GLU A 347 10.15 21.80 -32.27
C GLU A 347 10.53 20.54 -33.05
N TYR A 348 11.73 20.51 -33.60
CA TYR A 348 12.27 19.40 -34.40
C TYR A 348 11.28 18.84 -35.44
N GLY A 349 10.50 19.75 -36.09
CA GLY A 349 9.51 19.38 -37.10
C GLY A 349 8.23 18.76 -36.58
N ARG A 350 8.00 18.78 -35.25
CA ARG A 350 6.76 18.36 -34.61
C ARG A 350 6.00 19.57 -34.06
N GLU A 351 4.69 19.57 -34.22
CA GLU A 351 3.82 20.56 -33.58
C GLU A 351 3.69 20.22 -32.09
N VAL A 352 4.16 21.12 -31.24
CA VAL A 352 4.03 20.99 -29.79
C VAL A 352 2.84 21.80 -29.33
N ARG A 353 1.84 21.12 -28.78
CA ARG A 353 0.67 21.79 -28.24
C ARG A 353 1.00 22.46 -26.91
N VAL A 354 0.88 23.80 -26.90
CA VAL A 354 1.25 24.60 -25.73
C VAL A 354 0.05 24.75 -24.81
N GLU A 355 0.11 24.12 -23.65
CA GLU A 355 -0.96 24.10 -22.65
C GLU A 355 -0.41 24.18 -21.23
N LYS A 356 -1.21 24.79 -20.33
CA LYS A 356 -0.93 24.72 -18.89
C LYS A 356 -1.06 23.27 -18.38
N ASP A 357 -0.22 22.91 -17.44
CA ASP A 357 -0.27 21.59 -16.83
C ASP A 357 -1.24 21.53 -15.64
N ASP A 358 -1.87 20.39 -15.48
CA ASP A 358 -2.65 20.05 -14.31
C ASP A 358 -1.80 19.18 -13.39
N ILE A 359 -1.52 19.69 -12.20
CA ILE A 359 -0.65 19.04 -11.21
C ILE A 359 -1.30 17.78 -10.63
N ASP A 360 -2.63 17.76 -10.56
CA ASP A 360 -3.39 16.68 -9.93
C ASP A 360 -3.70 15.53 -10.90
N HIS A 361 -3.40 15.72 -12.18
CA HIS A 361 -3.55 14.70 -13.22
C HIS A 361 -2.56 13.53 -12.97
N PHE A 362 -3.03 12.26 -13.06
CA PHE A 362 -2.17 11.08 -12.84
C PHE A 362 -1.06 10.90 -13.91
N GLY A 363 -1.12 11.61 -15.00
CA GLY A 363 0.00 11.78 -15.92
C GLY A 363 1.16 12.59 -15.34
N ASN A 364 0.91 13.40 -14.32
CA ASN A 364 1.89 14.26 -13.63
C ASN A 364 2.15 13.82 -12.19
N ARG A 365 1.31 12.95 -11.62
CA ARG A 365 1.51 12.32 -10.32
C ARG A 365 1.91 10.87 -10.53
N ARG A 366 3.08 10.53 -10.05
CA ARG A 366 3.59 9.16 -10.09
C ARG A 366 3.59 8.54 -8.70
N LEU A 367 3.77 7.24 -8.68
CA LEU A 367 3.82 6.46 -7.46
C LEU A 367 5.28 6.05 -7.19
N ARG A 368 5.78 6.35 -6.00
CA ARG A 368 6.98 5.72 -5.46
C ARG A 368 6.57 4.43 -4.79
N THR A 369 6.91 3.32 -5.41
CA THR A 369 6.63 2.00 -4.85
C THR A 369 7.62 1.64 -3.75
N VAL A 370 7.36 0.55 -3.04
CA VAL A 370 8.18 0.09 -1.92
C VAL A 370 9.66 -0.09 -2.30
N GLY A 371 9.93 -0.70 -3.46
CA GLY A 371 11.29 -0.89 -3.96
C GLY A 371 12.04 0.42 -4.13
N GLU A 372 11.41 1.43 -4.72
CA GLU A 372 12.01 2.75 -4.90
C GLU A 372 12.26 3.47 -3.57
N LEU A 373 11.35 3.34 -2.61
CA LEU A 373 11.54 3.92 -1.27
C LEU A 373 12.74 3.31 -0.54
N ILE A 374 12.87 2.00 -0.59
CA ILE A 374 14.03 1.30 0.00
C ILE A 374 15.30 1.65 -0.76
N GLN A 375 15.25 1.69 -2.09
CA GLN A 375 16.36 2.09 -2.94
C GLN A 375 16.91 3.47 -2.55
N ASN A 376 16.05 4.45 -2.31
CA ASN A 376 16.46 5.78 -1.89
C ASN A 376 17.19 5.76 -0.53
N GLN A 377 16.76 4.93 0.40
CA GLN A 377 17.44 4.79 1.70
C GLN A 377 18.79 4.09 1.58
N VAL A 378 18.88 3.06 0.76
CA VAL A 378 20.16 2.41 0.46
C VAL A 378 21.13 3.39 -0.20
N ARG A 379 20.64 4.22 -1.13
CA ARG A 379 21.45 5.29 -1.77
C ARG A 379 22.03 6.27 -0.74
N ILE A 380 21.22 6.71 0.22
CA ILE A 380 21.68 7.60 1.30
C ILE A 380 22.74 6.92 2.15
N GLY A 381 22.53 5.67 2.52
CA GLY A 381 23.49 4.88 3.29
C GLY A 381 24.83 4.69 2.55
N LEU A 382 24.76 4.35 1.27
CA LEU A 382 25.93 4.17 0.41
C LEU A 382 26.68 5.50 0.14
N SER A 383 25.99 6.61 -0.01
CA SER A 383 26.64 7.93 -0.15
C SER A 383 27.41 8.35 1.11
N ARG A 384 26.87 8.00 2.30
CA ARG A 384 27.61 8.19 3.56
C ARG A 384 28.83 7.28 3.65
N MET A 385 28.70 6.04 3.20
CA MET A 385 29.81 5.08 3.12
C MET A 385 30.89 5.55 2.13
N GLU A 386 30.51 6.04 0.94
CA GLU A 386 31.42 6.60 -0.06
C GLU A 386 32.37 7.66 0.55
N ARG A 387 31.79 8.56 1.36
CA ARG A 387 32.59 9.59 2.05
C ARG A 387 33.65 8.98 2.97
N VAL A 388 33.27 7.95 3.75
CA VAL A 388 34.20 7.25 4.65
C VAL A 388 35.25 6.47 3.86
N VAL A 389 34.88 5.84 2.76
CA VAL A 389 35.81 5.11 1.88
C VAL A 389 36.86 6.07 1.30
N ARG A 390 36.43 7.23 0.80
CA ARG A 390 37.30 8.24 0.23
C ARG A 390 38.29 8.81 1.26
N GLU A 391 37.83 9.04 2.50
CA GLU A 391 38.67 9.43 3.61
C GLU A 391 39.71 8.37 3.96
N ARG A 392 39.32 7.10 4.02
CA ARG A 392 40.19 5.98 4.31
C ARG A 392 41.24 5.75 3.20
N MET A 393 40.87 5.90 1.92
CA MET A 393 41.81 5.81 0.81
C MET A 393 42.95 6.83 0.94
N THR A 394 42.64 8.02 1.49
CA THR A 394 43.62 9.11 1.65
C THR A 394 44.53 8.88 2.87
N THR A 395 44.02 8.19 3.90
CA THR A 395 44.73 8.09 5.21
C THR A 395 45.48 6.78 5.43
N GLN A 396 45.14 5.72 4.70
CA GLN A 396 45.72 4.40 4.86
C GLN A 396 46.90 4.13 3.90
N ASP A 397 47.80 3.27 4.29
CA ASP A 397 48.93 2.83 3.44
C ASP A 397 48.43 2.01 2.26
N VAL A 398 48.83 2.37 1.07
CA VAL A 398 48.38 1.79 -0.22
C VAL A 398 48.61 0.26 -0.29
N GLU A 399 49.70 -0.25 0.29
CA GLU A 399 50.02 -1.69 0.29
C GLU A 399 49.07 -2.51 1.17
N ALA A 400 48.57 -1.93 2.26
CA ALA A 400 47.71 -2.59 3.25
C ALA A 400 46.19 -2.51 2.89
N ILE A 401 45.81 -1.74 1.87
CA ILE A 401 44.44 -1.54 1.48
C ILE A 401 43.83 -2.78 0.85
N THR A 402 42.71 -3.22 1.41
CA THR A 402 41.83 -4.24 0.84
C THR A 402 40.40 -3.70 0.77
N PRO A 403 39.53 -4.20 -0.13
CA PRO A 403 38.13 -3.80 -0.18
C PRO A 403 37.42 -3.87 1.19
N GLN A 404 37.73 -4.91 1.96
CA GLN A 404 37.12 -5.14 3.27
C GLN A 404 37.53 -4.10 4.33
N THR A 405 38.78 -3.60 4.27
CA THR A 405 39.27 -2.55 5.20
C THR A 405 38.73 -1.16 4.87
N LEU A 406 38.41 -0.91 3.59
CA LEU A 406 37.84 0.36 3.13
C LEU A 406 36.38 0.50 3.44
N ILE A 407 35.61 -0.56 3.25
CA ILE A 407 34.16 -0.54 3.35
C ILE A 407 33.72 -0.55 4.81
N ASN A 408 32.88 0.45 5.17
CA ASN A 408 32.18 0.48 6.45
C ASN A 408 30.67 0.33 6.21
N ILE A 409 30.10 -0.79 6.60
CA ILE A 409 28.70 -1.12 6.37
C ILE A 409 27.72 -0.41 7.33
N ARG A 410 28.19 0.13 8.45
CA ARG A 410 27.33 0.71 9.50
C ARG A 410 26.40 1.81 8.98
N PRO A 411 26.80 2.76 8.12
CA PRO A 411 25.90 3.76 7.59
C PRO A 411 24.76 3.19 6.75
N VAL A 412 25.00 2.12 6.01
CA VAL A 412 23.99 1.45 5.17
C VAL A 412 22.97 0.73 6.04
N VAL A 413 23.46 -0.07 7.01
CA VAL A 413 22.60 -0.79 7.96
C VAL A 413 21.76 0.19 8.79
N ALA A 414 22.37 1.28 9.26
CA ALA A 414 21.69 2.30 10.03
C ALA A 414 20.58 2.99 9.23
N SER A 415 20.82 3.33 7.96
CA SER A 415 19.83 3.96 7.08
C SER A 415 18.62 3.06 6.82
N ILE A 416 18.86 1.77 6.59
CA ILE A 416 17.78 0.79 6.39
C ILE A 416 16.98 0.58 7.68
N LYS A 417 17.66 0.42 8.84
CA LYS A 417 16.99 0.31 10.14
C LYS A 417 16.13 1.55 10.47
N GLU A 418 16.66 2.74 10.21
CA GLU A 418 15.95 4.00 10.41
C GLU A 418 14.68 4.06 9.56
N PHE A 419 14.75 3.67 8.30
CA PHE A 419 13.58 3.65 7.41
C PHE A 419 12.48 2.72 7.93
N PHE A 420 12.78 1.45 8.15
CA PHE A 420 11.78 0.49 8.61
C PHE A 420 11.23 0.78 10.01
N GLY A 421 12.02 1.37 10.89
CA GLY A 421 11.63 1.66 12.26
C GLY A 421 10.89 2.98 12.46
N THR A 422 11.28 4.03 11.75
CA THR A 422 10.85 5.42 12.05
C THR A 422 10.19 6.15 10.89
N SER A 423 10.22 5.62 9.67
CA SER A 423 9.58 6.27 8.53
C SER A 423 8.06 6.30 8.68
N GLN A 424 7.44 7.42 8.31
CA GLN A 424 5.99 7.56 8.24
C GLN A 424 5.33 6.59 7.24
N LEU A 425 6.06 6.12 6.25
CA LEU A 425 5.58 5.19 5.22
C LEU A 425 5.71 3.73 5.61
N SER A 426 6.61 3.39 6.54
CA SER A 426 6.68 2.06 7.13
C SER A 426 5.71 1.99 8.31
N GLN A 427 4.56 1.38 8.10
CA GLN A 427 3.47 1.36 9.06
C GLN A 427 3.28 -0.03 9.65
N PHE A 428 2.82 -0.05 10.88
CA PHE A 428 2.36 -1.26 11.55
C PHE A 428 1.16 -1.82 10.77
N MET A 429 1.21 -3.07 10.34
CA MET A 429 0.18 -3.67 9.51
C MET A 429 -1.16 -3.71 10.23
N ASP A 430 -2.20 -3.28 9.56
CA ASP A 430 -3.57 -3.45 10.01
C ASP A 430 -4.03 -4.88 9.73
N GLN A 431 -4.15 -5.68 10.79
CA GLN A 431 -4.46 -7.10 10.75
C GLN A 431 -5.78 -7.46 11.43
N THR A 432 -6.70 -6.51 11.58
CA THR A 432 -8.02 -6.76 12.17
C THR A 432 -8.75 -7.89 11.45
N ASN A 433 -8.72 -7.88 10.12
CA ASN A 433 -9.24 -8.93 9.24
C ASN A 433 -8.41 -8.99 7.95
N PRO A 434 -8.56 -10.01 7.11
CA PRO A 434 -7.79 -10.12 5.86
C PRO A 434 -7.99 -8.93 4.91
N LEU A 435 -9.19 -8.37 4.86
CA LEU A 435 -9.48 -7.20 4.03
C LEU A 435 -8.72 -5.97 4.48
N SER A 436 -8.58 -5.74 5.79
CA SER A 436 -7.75 -4.65 6.35
C SER A 436 -6.31 -4.74 5.88
N GLY A 437 -5.72 -5.93 5.97
CA GLY A 437 -4.36 -6.17 5.51
C GLY A 437 -4.20 -5.97 4.01
N LEU A 438 -5.13 -6.47 3.22
CA LEU A 438 -5.11 -6.33 1.77
C LEU A 438 -5.22 -4.87 1.32
N THR A 439 -6.15 -4.11 1.90
CA THR A 439 -6.32 -2.68 1.59
C THR A 439 -5.14 -1.85 2.06
N HIS A 440 -4.51 -2.19 3.18
CA HIS A 440 -3.30 -1.52 3.66
C HIS A 440 -2.13 -1.65 2.68
N LYS A 441 -1.96 -2.84 2.10
CA LYS A 441 -0.92 -3.11 1.08
C LYS A 441 -1.17 -2.39 -0.25
N ARG A 442 -2.41 -2.04 -0.56
CA ARG A 442 -2.83 -1.33 -1.78
C ARG A 442 -3.07 0.16 -1.56
N ARG A 443 -2.69 0.69 -0.41
CA ARG A 443 -2.87 2.11 -0.06
C ARG A 443 -1.90 3.00 -0.82
N LEU A 444 -2.40 4.16 -1.24
CA LEU A 444 -1.66 5.22 -1.91
C LEU A 444 -1.70 6.45 -1.00
N SER A 445 -0.54 6.87 -0.50
CA SER A 445 -0.44 8.03 0.40
C SER A 445 0.23 9.20 -0.31
N ALA A 446 -0.36 10.39 -0.22
CA ALA A 446 0.28 11.63 -0.67
C ALA A 446 1.19 12.25 0.40
N LEU A 447 1.18 11.72 1.61
CA LEU A 447 1.94 12.18 2.76
C LEU A 447 3.35 11.55 2.81
N GLY A 448 4.18 12.03 3.71
CA GLY A 448 5.50 11.46 3.97
C GLY A 448 6.65 12.31 3.44
N PRO A 449 7.89 11.82 3.58
CA PRO A 449 9.08 12.53 3.12
C PRO A 449 9.06 12.79 1.62
N GLY A 450 9.23 14.05 1.21
CA GLY A 450 9.12 14.46 -0.19
C GLY A 450 7.71 14.56 -0.76
N GLY A 451 6.68 14.29 0.04
CA GLY A 451 5.27 14.44 -0.28
C GLY A 451 4.64 15.70 0.30
N LEU A 452 3.32 15.70 0.36
CA LEU A 452 2.53 16.81 0.91
C LEU A 452 2.52 16.79 2.44
N SER A 453 2.38 17.95 3.06
CA SER A 453 2.00 18.03 4.46
C SER A 453 0.49 18.23 4.59
N ARG A 454 -0.10 17.61 5.61
CA ARG A 454 -1.54 17.63 5.85
C ARG A 454 -2.11 19.05 5.92
N ASP A 455 -1.40 19.96 6.59
CA ASP A 455 -1.84 21.34 6.81
C ASP A 455 -1.71 22.23 5.57
N ARG A 456 -0.84 21.86 4.64
CA ARG A 456 -0.59 22.62 3.41
C ARG A 456 -1.36 22.08 2.18
N ALA A 457 -2.02 20.96 2.32
CA ALA A 457 -2.82 20.38 1.26
C ALA A 457 -4.14 21.14 1.10
N GLY A 458 -4.32 21.80 -0.03
CA GLY A 458 -5.57 22.47 -0.41
C GLY A 458 -6.70 21.51 -0.77
N PHE A 459 -7.86 22.04 -1.11
CA PHE A 459 -9.01 21.24 -1.54
C PHE A 459 -8.77 20.53 -2.88
N GLU A 460 -8.08 21.18 -3.81
CA GLU A 460 -7.84 20.66 -5.16
C GLU A 460 -7.14 19.28 -5.15
N VAL A 461 -6.15 19.10 -4.27
CA VAL A 461 -5.42 17.82 -4.13
C VAL A 461 -6.28 16.72 -3.52
N ARG A 462 -7.29 17.09 -2.74
CA ARG A 462 -8.19 16.17 -2.04
C ARG A 462 -9.41 15.76 -2.86
N ASP A 463 -9.70 16.51 -3.91
CA ASP A 463 -10.83 16.25 -4.79
C ASP A 463 -10.56 15.05 -5.70
N VAL A 464 -11.65 14.45 -6.18
CA VAL A 464 -11.59 13.38 -7.19
C VAL A 464 -11.37 14.03 -8.55
N HIS A 465 -10.29 13.62 -9.22
CA HIS A 465 -9.93 14.07 -10.56
C HIS A 465 -10.39 13.05 -11.62
N PRO A 466 -10.82 13.45 -12.82
CA PRO A 466 -11.21 12.51 -13.87
C PRO A 466 -10.15 11.45 -14.22
N SER A 467 -8.86 11.78 -14.10
CA SER A 467 -7.75 10.83 -14.30
C SER A 467 -7.66 9.72 -13.25
N HIS A 468 -8.43 9.80 -12.16
CA HIS A 468 -8.50 8.76 -11.12
C HIS A 468 -9.21 7.50 -11.62
N TYR A 469 -10.00 7.60 -12.68
CA TYR A 469 -10.75 6.46 -13.20
C TYR A 469 -9.84 5.26 -13.52
N GLY A 470 -10.16 4.11 -12.95
CA GLY A 470 -9.38 2.89 -13.09
C GLY A 470 -8.02 2.87 -12.38
N ARG A 471 -7.63 3.95 -11.68
CA ARG A 471 -6.34 4.11 -11.00
C ARG A 471 -6.48 4.21 -9.50
N MET A 472 -7.25 5.14 -9.04
CA MET A 472 -7.49 5.37 -7.62
C MET A 472 -8.99 5.38 -7.32
N CYS A 473 -9.42 4.60 -6.33
CA CYS A 473 -10.82 4.52 -5.95
C CYS A 473 -11.33 5.88 -5.46
N PRO A 474 -12.44 6.39 -6.00
CA PRO A 474 -13.00 7.66 -5.57
C PRO A 474 -13.75 7.58 -4.23
N ILE A 475 -14.07 6.39 -3.76
CA ILE A 475 -14.93 6.12 -2.61
C ILE A 475 -14.10 5.80 -1.36
N GLU A 476 -13.10 4.92 -1.49
CA GLU A 476 -12.32 4.47 -0.34
C GLU A 476 -11.24 5.52 0.04
N THR A 477 -11.56 6.37 0.99
CA THR A 477 -10.65 7.36 1.58
C THR A 477 -10.97 7.53 3.06
N PRO A 478 -10.01 7.90 3.92
CA PRO A 478 -10.30 8.20 5.32
C PRO A 478 -11.29 9.35 5.47
N GLU A 479 -12.08 9.31 6.52
CA GLU A 479 -12.86 10.45 7.01
C GLU A 479 -11.99 11.29 7.95
N GLY A 480 -12.01 12.60 7.79
CA GLY A 480 -11.27 13.52 8.67
C GLY A 480 -10.10 14.22 8.01
N PRO A 481 -9.00 14.50 8.74
CA PRO A 481 -7.91 15.35 8.25
C PRO A 481 -7.17 14.83 7.02
N ASN A 482 -7.18 13.53 6.81
CA ASN A 482 -6.50 12.85 5.70
C ASN A 482 -7.39 12.58 4.48
N ILE A 483 -8.61 13.10 4.45
CA ILE A 483 -9.53 12.89 3.33
C ILE A 483 -8.88 13.31 2.00
N GLY A 484 -8.99 12.45 1.00
CA GLY A 484 -8.43 12.70 -0.33
C GLY A 484 -6.90 12.59 -0.44
N LEU A 485 -6.16 12.62 0.67
CA LEU A 485 -4.70 12.47 0.69
C LEU A 485 -4.24 11.01 0.73
N ILE A 486 -5.09 10.15 1.24
CA ILE A 486 -4.85 8.72 1.31
C ILE A 486 -5.99 8.05 0.54
N GLY A 487 -5.66 7.27 -0.45
CA GLY A 487 -6.60 6.50 -1.25
C GLY A 487 -6.15 5.07 -1.43
N SER A 488 -6.90 4.30 -2.20
CA SER A 488 -6.59 2.91 -2.52
C SER A 488 -6.50 2.72 -4.02
N LEU A 489 -5.61 1.84 -4.46
CA LEU A 489 -5.48 1.46 -5.85
C LEU A 489 -6.77 0.78 -6.33
N ALA A 490 -7.22 1.14 -7.52
CA ALA A 490 -8.38 0.52 -8.15
C ALA A 490 -8.11 -0.96 -8.47
N THR A 491 -9.17 -1.74 -8.62
CA THR A 491 -9.10 -3.21 -8.77
C THR A 491 -8.21 -3.66 -9.93
N TYR A 492 -8.27 -2.99 -11.07
CA TYR A 492 -7.49 -3.32 -12.27
C TYR A 492 -6.26 -2.43 -12.49
N GLY A 493 -5.99 -1.49 -11.59
CA GLY A 493 -4.84 -0.61 -11.69
C GLY A 493 -3.51 -1.36 -11.57
N ARG A 494 -2.57 -1.01 -12.43
CA ARG A 494 -1.20 -1.55 -12.45
C ARG A 494 -0.19 -0.40 -12.51
N VAL A 495 0.99 -0.60 -11.98
CA VAL A 495 2.05 0.43 -11.96
C VAL A 495 3.07 0.12 -13.03
N THR A 496 3.43 1.13 -13.83
CA THR A 496 4.49 1.01 -14.85
C THR A 496 5.87 1.08 -14.22
N ALA A 497 6.92 0.75 -14.98
CA ALA A 497 8.31 0.89 -14.54
C ALA A 497 8.68 2.33 -14.14
N PHE A 498 8.02 3.34 -14.70
CA PHE A 498 8.20 4.74 -14.36
C PHE A 498 7.38 5.21 -13.15
N GLY A 499 6.56 4.33 -12.59
CA GLY A 499 5.71 4.62 -11.44
C GLY A 499 4.35 5.23 -11.78
N PHE A 500 3.98 5.37 -13.05
CA PHE A 500 2.63 5.80 -13.44
C PHE A 500 1.64 4.66 -13.31
N ILE A 501 0.41 4.96 -12.91
CA ILE A 501 -0.65 3.98 -12.80
C ILE A 501 -1.34 3.87 -14.17
N GLU A 502 -1.43 2.67 -14.69
CA GLU A 502 -2.13 2.33 -15.93
C GLU A 502 -3.34 1.46 -15.66
N THR A 503 -4.31 1.51 -16.55
CA THR A 503 -5.56 0.75 -16.46
C THR A 503 -5.86 0.08 -17.79
N PRO A 504 -6.47 -1.13 -17.80
CA PRO A 504 -6.76 -1.86 -19.03
C PRO A 504 -7.98 -1.31 -19.75
N TYR A 505 -7.92 -1.33 -21.06
CA TYR A 505 -9.04 -1.01 -21.96
C TYR A 505 -9.08 -2.00 -23.12
N ARG A 506 -10.29 -2.31 -23.59
CA ARG A 506 -10.50 -3.15 -24.79
C ARG A 506 -10.40 -2.27 -26.03
N LYS A 507 -9.63 -2.71 -27.01
CA LYS A 507 -9.49 -1.99 -28.28
C LYS A 507 -10.73 -2.14 -29.14
N VAL A 508 -11.21 -1.02 -29.68
CA VAL A 508 -12.34 -0.98 -30.62
C VAL A 508 -11.83 -0.65 -32.01
N SER A 509 -12.33 -1.34 -33.01
CA SER A 509 -12.02 -1.07 -34.41
C SER A 509 -13.29 -1.02 -35.23
N LYS A 510 -13.60 0.15 -35.79
CA LYS A 510 -14.79 0.40 -36.62
C LYS A 510 -16.10 -0.08 -35.96
N GLY A 511 -16.33 0.31 -34.73
CA GLY A 511 -17.50 -0.04 -33.95
C GLY A 511 -17.56 -1.49 -33.45
N ARG A 512 -16.49 -2.28 -33.67
CA ARG A 512 -16.37 -3.64 -33.14
C ARG A 512 -15.37 -3.70 -31.99
N VAL A 513 -15.81 -4.22 -30.84
CA VAL A 513 -14.96 -4.42 -29.67
C VAL A 513 -14.15 -5.71 -29.85
N THR A 514 -12.82 -5.60 -29.74
CA THR A 514 -11.91 -6.74 -29.86
C THR A 514 -11.59 -7.35 -28.49
N ASP A 515 -11.02 -8.55 -28.47
CA ASP A 515 -10.51 -9.18 -27.24
C ASP A 515 -9.10 -8.71 -26.87
N GLN A 516 -8.51 -7.80 -27.67
CA GLN A 516 -7.23 -7.20 -27.36
C GLN A 516 -7.41 -6.19 -26.24
N VAL A 517 -6.61 -6.34 -25.18
CA VAL A 517 -6.59 -5.44 -24.04
C VAL A 517 -5.26 -4.71 -24.01
N ASP A 518 -5.33 -3.39 -24.04
CA ASP A 518 -4.17 -2.50 -23.93
C ASP A 518 -4.24 -1.76 -22.60
N TYR A 519 -3.09 -1.61 -21.93
CA TYR A 519 -2.97 -0.80 -20.71
C TYR A 519 -2.56 0.61 -21.09
N LEU A 520 -3.32 1.60 -20.65
CA LEU A 520 -3.07 3.01 -20.93
C LEU A 520 -2.75 3.78 -19.67
N THR A 521 -1.75 4.65 -19.75
CA THR A 521 -1.50 5.67 -18.73
C THR A 521 -2.49 6.82 -18.88
N ALA A 522 -2.59 7.70 -17.87
CA ALA A 522 -3.54 8.80 -17.91
C ALA A 522 -3.29 9.78 -19.07
N ASP A 523 -2.04 10.01 -19.43
CA ASP A 523 -1.68 10.85 -20.59
C ASP A 523 -2.13 10.25 -21.91
N GLU A 524 -1.96 8.93 -22.08
CA GLU A 524 -2.37 8.21 -23.30
C GLU A 524 -3.90 8.11 -23.37
N GLU A 525 -4.56 7.92 -22.24
CA GLU A 525 -6.03 7.88 -22.16
C GLU A 525 -6.67 9.18 -22.66
N ASP A 526 -6.07 10.33 -22.36
CA ASP A 526 -6.56 11.63 -22.80
C ASP A 526 -6.58 11.84 -24.33
N GLU A 527 -5.80 11.04 -25.04
CA GLU A 527 -5.73 11.11 -26.52
C GLU A 527 -6.82 10.26 -27.20
N HIS A 528 -7.54 9.42 -26.45
CA HIS A 528 -8.48 8.44 -26.98
C HIS A 528 -9.92 8.68 -26.50
N ILE A 529 -10.83 8.16 -27.29
CA ILE A 529 -12.28 8.16 -27.01
C ILE A 529 -12.66 6.80 -26.43
N ILE A 530 -13.19 6.78 -25.20
CA ILE A 530 -13.41 5.55 -24.46
C ILE A 530 -14.90 5.37 -24.16
N ALA A 531 -15.48 4.27 -24.61
CA ALA A 531 -16.84 3.86 -24.31
C ALA A 531 -16.95 3.24 -22.90
N GLN A 532 -18.14 3.38 -22.29
CA GLN A 532 -18.40 2.75 -20.99
C GLN A 532 -18.61 1.23 -21.14
N ALA A 533 -18.32 0.50 -20.06
CA ALA A 533 -18.45 -0.96 -20.04
C ALA A 533 -19.90 -1.47 -20.16
N ASN A 534 -20.89 -0.65 -19.80
CA ASN A 534 -22.31 -0.97 -19.86
C ASN A 534 -22.94 -0.72 -21.24
N ALA A 535 -22.18 -0.25 -22.24
CA ALA A 535 -22.70 -0.05 -23.59
C ALA A 535 -23.19 -1.40 -24.16
N PRO A 536 -24.42 -1.46 -24.69
CA PRO A 536 -24.97 -2.70 -25.22
C PRO A 536 -24.20 -3.16 -26.45
N LEU A 537 -23.81 -4.43 -26.45
CA LEU A 537 -23.12 -5.09 -27.56
C LEU A 537 -24.03 -6.12 -28.21
N THR A 538 -23.87 -6.32 -29.52
CA THR A 538 -24.48 -7.44 -30.26
C THR A 538 -23.67 -8.73 -30.02
N ASP A 539 -24.22 -9.87 -30.43
CA ASP A 539 -23.52 -11.19 -30.35
C ASP A 539 -22.17 -11.21 -31.09
N ASP A 540 -22.01 -10.34 -32.08
CA ASP A 540 -20.77 -10.17 -32.87
C ASP A 540 -19.79 -9.16 -32.26
N ASN A 541 -20.02 -8.70 -31.05
CA ASN A 541 -19.25 -7.66 -30.36
C ASN A 541 -19.26 -6.28 -31.06
N HIS A 542 -20.28 -5.94 -31.84
CA HIS A 542 -20.51 -4.60 -32.32
C HIS A 542 -21.38 -3.82 -31.33
N PHE A 543 -21.23 -2.49 -31.27
CA PHE A 543 -22.17 -1.66 -30.52
C PHE A 543 -23.57 -1.79 -31.11
N ALA A 544 -24.55 -2.04 -30.26
CA ALA A 544 -25.96 -2.18 -30.66
C ALA A 544 -26.57 -0.84 -31.07
N GLU A 545 -26.08 0.24 -30.51
CA GLU A 545 -26.55 1.60 -30.74
C GLU A 545 -25.65 2.34 -31.74
N ALA A 546 -26.25 3.18 -32.61
CA ALA A 546 -25.50 3.98 -33.57
C ALA A 546 -24.65 5.08 -32.90
N ARG A 547 -25.07 5.56 -31.72
CA ARG A 547 -24.35 6.53 -30.91
C ARG A 547 -24.15 5.98 -29.51
N VAL A 548 -22.90 6.01 -29.06
CA VAL A 548 -22.44 5.43 -27.77
C VAL A 548 -22.03 6.55 -26.84
N LEU A 549 -22.33 6.39 -25.57
CA LEU A 549 -21.86 7.27 -24.50
C LEU A 549 -20.38 7.02 -24.25
N VAL A 550 -19.56 8.05 -24.41
CA VAL A 550 -18.11 7.97 -24.28
C VAL A 550 -17.55 9.02 -23.32
N ARG A 551 -16.37 8.75 -22.82
CA ARG A 551 -15.51 9.69 -22.09
C ARG A 551 -14.46 10.27 -23.02
N ARG A 552 -14.23 11.57 -22.90
CA ARG A 552 -13.14 12.29 -23.53
C ARG A 552 -12.21 12.90 -22.48
N ARG A 553 -11.17 13.54 -22.94
CA ARG A 553 -10.23 14.33 -22.14
C ARG A 553 -10.96 15.24 -21.14
N GLY A 554 -10.46 15.28 -19.90
CA GLY A 554 -11.07 16.10 -18.83
C GLY A 554 -12.35 15.52 -18.23
N GLY A 555 -12.75 14.30 -18.60
CA GLY A 555 -13.96 13.65 -18.07
C GLY A 555 -15.25 14.11 -18.73
N GLU A 556 -15.17 14.80 -19.86
CA GLU A 556 -16.36 15.18 -20.64
C GLU A 556 -17.06 13.95 -21.18
N VAL A 557 -18.37 13.92 -21.03
CA VAL A 557 -19.22 12.79 -21.45
C VAL A 557 -20.08 13.23 -22.63
N GLU A 558 -19.99 12.50 -23.72
CA GLU A 558 -20.66 12.80 -24.99
C GLU A 558 -21.23 11.55 -25.65
N TYR A 559 -22.25 11.71 -26.47
CA TYR A 559 -22.73 10.68 -27.40
C TYR A 559 -22.07 10.84 -28.76
N ILE A 560 -21.29 9.85 -29.17
CA ILE A 560 -20.50 9.84 -30.42
C ILE A 560 -20.90 8.66 -31.28
N PRO A 561 -20.76 8.74 -32.61
CA PRO A 561 -20.94 7.59 -33.49
C PRO A 561 -20.04 6.42 -33.09
N ALA A 562 -20.57 5.21 -33.15
CA ALA A 562 -19.86 3.99 -32.72
C ALA A 562 -18.53 3.76 -33.47
N ASP A 563 -18.42 4.26 -34.71
CA ASP A 563 -17.24 4.09 -35.56
C ASP A 563 -16.04 4.94 -35.10
N GLU A 564 -16.27 5.99 -34.32
CA GLU A 564 -15.24 6.91 -33.81
C GLU A 564 -14.67 6.48 -32.45
N VAL A 565 -15.18 5.42 -31.85
CA VAL A 565 -14.74 4.92 -30.52
C VAL A 565 -13.43 4.16 -30.68
N ASP A 566 -12.43 4.51 -29.86
CA ASP A 566 -11.11 3.88 -29.88
C ASP A 566 -11.01 2.71 -28.91
N TYR A 567 -11.54 2.87 -27.69
CA TYR A 567 -11.47 1.90 -26.61
C TYR A 567 -12.79 1.76 -25.86
N MET A 568 -12.91 0.68 -25.13
CA MET A 568 -14.02 0.41 -24.22
C MET A 568 -13.50 -0.07 -22.88
N ASP A 569 -14.15 0.28 -21.80
CA ASP A 569 -13.83 -0.20 -20.45
C ASP A 569 -13.91 -1.75 -20.39
N VAL A 570 -13.05 -2.35 -19.59
CA VAL A 570 -13.01 -3.81 -19.40
C VAL A 570 -14.16 -4.27 -18.51
N SER A 571 -14.39 -3.57 -17.40
CA SER A 571 -15.41 -3.91 -16.41
C SER A 571 -15.93 -2.65 -15.71
N PRO A 572 -17.19 -2.61 -15.30
CA PRO A 572 -17.72 -1.49 -14.51
C PRO A 572 -17.04 -1.31 -13.16
N ARG A 573 -16.58 -2.40 -12.53
CA ARG A 573 -15.84 -2.35 -11.24
C ARG A 573 -14.41 -1.86 -11.37
N GLN A 574 -13.96 -1.51 -12.56
CA GLN A 574 -12.62 -1.01 -12.84
C GLN A 574 -12.27 0.24 -12.03
N MET A 575 -13.24 1.10 -11.75
CA MET A 575 -13.01 2.36 -11.05
C MET A 575 -12.94 2.25 -9.53
N VAL A 576 -13.39 1.15 -8.93
CA VAL A 576 -13.46 0.96 -7.48
C VAL A 576 -12.34 0.10 -6.93
N SER A 577 -12.01 0.27 -5.64
CA SER A 577 -11.07 -0.57 -4.92
C SER A 577 -11.69 -1.93 -4.55
N VAL A 578 -10.85 -2.83 -4.02
CA VAL A 578 -11.30 -4.16 -3.59
C VAL A 578 -12.37 -4.08 -2.51
N ALA A 579 -12.18 -3.27 -1.47
CA ALA A 579 -13.14 -3.12 -0.38
C ALA A 579 -14.48 -2.58 -0.89
N THR A 580 -14.45 -1.57 -1.73
CA THR A 580 -15.66 -0.99 -2.32
C THR A 580 -16.35 -1.96 -3.27
N ALA A 581 -15.61 -2.79 -3.99
CA ALA A 581 -16.15 -3.81 -4.89
C ALA A 581 -16.87 -4.95 -4.15
N MET A 582 -16.78 -5.03 -2.84
CA MET A 582 -17.49 -6.02 -2.01
C MET A 582 -18.83 -5.51 -1.47
N ILE A 583 -19.23 -4.28 -1.78
CA ILE A 583 -20.54 -3.73 -1.40
C ILE A 583 -21.58 -4.14 -2.44
N PRO A 584 -22.56 -4.99 -2.12
CA PRO A 584 -23.63 -5.32 -3.06
C PRO A 584 -24.55 -4.10 -3.25
N PHE A 585 -25.10 -3.93 -4.44
CA PHE A 585 -25.98 -2.80 -4.75
C PHE A 585 -25.35 -1.41 -4.50
N LEU A 586 -24.05 -1.30 -4.72
CA LEU A 586 -23.30 -0.03 -4.55
C LEU A 586 -23.91 1.09 -5.40
N GLU A 587 -24.38 0.77 -6.59
CA GLU A 587 -25.02 1.70 -7.54
C GLU A 587 -26.28 2.38 -6.99
N HIS A 588 -26.88 1.83 -5.94
CA HIS A 588 -28.07 2.36 -5.28
C HIS A 588 -27.76 3.14 -4.00
N ASP A 589 -26.50 3.24 -3.62
CA ASP A 589 -26.04 3.92 -2.42
C ASP A 589 -25.41 5.27 -2.76
N ASP A 590 -25.64 6.26 -1.92
CA ASP A 590 -24.93 7.53 -1.99
C ASP A 590 -23.42 7.33 -1.72
N ALA A 591 -22.58 8.09 -2.42
CA ALA A 591 -21.12 7.98 -2.32
C ALA A 591 -20.59 8.18 -0.89
N ASN A 592 -21.20 9.10 -0.12
CA ASN A 592 -20.81 9.34 1.27
C ASN A 592 -21.04 8.10 2.15
N ARG A 593 -22.13 7.39 1.91
CA ARG A 593 -22.45 6.16 2.66
C ARG A 593 -21.64 4.96 2.20
N ALA A 594 -21.36 4.85 0.92
CA ALA A 594 -20.45 3.87 0.37
C ALA A 594 -19.04 4.01 0.96
N LEU A 595 -18.54 5.24 1.11
CA LEU A 595 -17.28 5.56 1.78
C LEU A 595 -17.25 5.03 3.23
N MET A 596 -18.30 5.33 4.00
CA MET A 596 -18.44 4.83 5.36
C MET A 596 -18.51 3.31 5.41
N GLY A 597 -19.27 2.68 4.53
CA GLY A 597 -19.38 1.22 4.43
C GLY A 597 -18.06 0.54 4.10
N SER A 598 -17.33 1.05 3.11
CA SER A 598 -16.01 0.56 2.74
C SER A 598 -15.02 0.66 3.92
N ASN A 599 -14.99 1.79 4.62
CA ASN A 599 -14.12 1.99 5.78
C ASN A 599 -14.49 1.06 6.96
N MET A 600 -15.79 0.83 7.20
CA MET A 600 -16.24 -0.01 8.30
C MET A 600 -16.01 -1.51 8.05
N MET A 601 -16.06 -1.98 6.81
CA MET A 601 -15.69 -3.37 6.49
C MET A 601 -14.26 -3.70 6.92
N ARG A 602 -13.34 -2.75 6.85
CA ARG A 602 -11.97 -2.93 7.33
C ARG A 602 -11.83 -3.02 8.86
N GLN A 603 -12.84 -2.61 9.59
CA GLN A 603 -12.87 -2.61 11.07
C GLN A 603 -13.58 -3.83 11.66
N SER A 604 -14.13 -4.72 10.83
CA SER A 604 -14.87 -5.88 11.31
C SER A 604 -13.96 -6.86 12.04
N VAL A 605 -14.43 -7.33 13.19
CA VAL A 605 -13.70 -8.27 14.06
C VAL A 605 -13.97 -9.71 13.62
N PRO A 606 -12.98 -10.60 13.59
CA PRO A 606 -13.18 -12.01 13.33
C PRO A 606 -14.11 -12.63 14.38
N LEU A 607 -15.16 -13.29 13.92
CA LEU A 607 -16.09 -14.00 14.78
C LEU A 607 -15.65 -15.46 14.99
N MET A 608 -16.11 -16.09 16.05
CA MET A 608 -15.78 -17.48 16.35
C MET A 608 -16.15 -18.44 15.22
N ARG A 609 -17.26 -18.18 14.56
CA ARG A 609 -17.73 -18.92 13.38
C ARG A 609 -17.96 -17.92 12.26
N ALA A 610 -17.11 -17.98 11.26
CA ALA A 610 -17.27 -17.17 10.05
C ALA A 610 -18.40 -17.72 9.19
N GLU A 611 -19.12 -16.83 8.53
CA GLU A 611 -20.19 -17.16 7.59
C GLU A 611 -20.08 -16.27 6.37
N ALA A 612 -19.96 -16.88 5.19
CA ALA A 612 -19.92 -16.13 3.95
C ALA A 612 -21.25 -15.41 3.71
N PRO A 613 -21.24 -14.17 3.17
CA PRO A 613 -22.47 -13.43 2.93
C PRO A 613 -23.35 -14.16 1.90
N VAL A 614 -24.64 -14.24 2.18
CA VAL A 614 -25.62 -14.81 1.25
C VAL A 614 -25.69 -13.97 -0.02
N ILE A 615 -25.69 -12.65 0.15
CA ILE A 615 -25.62 -11.69 -0.96
C ILE A 615 -24.18 -11.16 -1.05
N GLY A 616 -23.45 -11.60 -2.07
CA GLY A 616 -22.08 -11.18 -2.34
C GLY A 616 -21.94 -10.50 -3.69
N THR A 617 -20.74 -10.09 -4.05
CA THR A 617 -20.42 -9.43 -5.31
C THR A 617 -19.53 -10.28 -6.24
N GLY A 618 -19.08 -11.44 -5.79
CA GLY A 618 -18.13 -12.30 -6.51
C GLY A 618 -16.66 -11.92 -6.29
N MET A 619 -16.37 -10.83 -5.59
CA MET A 619 -15.00 -10.39 -5.28
C MET A 619 -14.46 -11.06 -4.00
N GLU A 620 -15.32 -11.62 -3.18
CA GLU A 620 -14.98 -12.16 -1.85
C GLU A 620 -13.93 -13.27 -1.93
N PHE A 621 -14.09 -14.19 -2.85
CA PHE A 621 -13.16 -15.31 -3.01
C PHE A 621 -11.76 -14.81 -3.42
N ARG A 622 -11.71 -13.95 -4.41
CA ARG A 622 -10.44 -13.40 -4.89
C ARG A 622 -9.72 -12.57 -3.82
N ALA A 623 -10.45 -11.75 -3.10
CA ALA A 623 -9.89 -10.95 -2.01
C ALA A 623 -9.35 -11.82 -0.88
N ALA A 624 -10.07 -12.85 -0.47
CA ALA A 624 -9.65 -13.75 0.60
C ALA A 624 -8.38 -14.54 0.24
N VAL A 625 -8.32 -15.08 -0.96
CA VAL A 625 -7.15 -15.84 -1.43
C VAL A 625 -5.92 -14.95 -1.58
N ASP A 626 -6.06 -13.78 -2.20
CA ASP A 626 -4.95 -12.87 -2.44
C ASP A 626 -4.45 -12.20 -1.15
N ALA A 627 -5.28 -12.07 -0.12
CA ALA A 627 -4.85 -11.59 1.20
C ALA A 627 -3.80 -12.50 1.86
N GLY A 628 -3.74 -13.79 1.47
CA GLY A 628 -2.76 -14.75 1.95
C GLY A 628 -3.08 -15.40 3.30
N ASP A 629 -4.26 -15.12 3.89
CA ASP A 629 -4.69 -15.73 5.14
C ASP A 629 -5.37 -17.10 4.95
N VAL A 630 -5.80 -17.41 3.74
CA VAL A 630 -6.33 -18.70 3.32
C VAL A 630 -5.18 -19.57 2.82
N VAL A 631 -5.08 -20.79 3.33
CA VAL A 631 -4.10 -21.77 2.88
C VAL A 631 -4.62 -22.46 1.63
N THR A 632 -3.89 -22.34 0.53
CA THR A 632 -4.23 -22.95 -0.77
C THR A 632 -3.20 -24.01 -1.18
N ALA A 633 -3.65 -25.01 -1.92
CA ALA A 633 -2.77 -26.06 -2.43
C ALA A 633 -1.78 -25.51 -3.47
N THR A 634 -0.49 -25.73 -3.23
CA THR A 634 0.59 -25.33 -4.17
C THR A 634 0.80 -26.34 -5.29
N LYS A 635 0.33 -27.57 -5.13
CA LYS A 635 0.35 -28.64 -6.14
C LYS A 635 -0.94 -29.45 -6.09
N ALA A 636 -1.30 -30.04 -7.22
CA ALA A 636 -2.39 -31.00 -7.25
C ALA A 636 -1.97 -32.30 -6.59
N GLY A 637 -2.89 -32.96 -5.88
CA GLY A 637 -2.61 -34.20 -5.15
C GLY A 637 -3.77 -34.71 -4.35
N VAL A 638 -3.47 -35.63 -3.41
CA VAL A 638 -4.44 -36.24 -2.52
C VAL A 638 -4.03 -35.95 -1.06
N VAL A 639 -4.98 -35.52 -0.25
CA VAL A 639 -4.78 -35.28 1.18
C VAL A 639 -4.56 -36.61 1.89
N THR A 640 -3.41 -36.76 2.53
CA THR A 640 -3.02 -38.02 3.20
C THR A 640 -3.25 -37.99 4.69
N GLU A 641 -3.06 -36.85 5.31
CA GLU A 641 -3.17 -36.67 6.74
C GLU A 641 -3.74 -35.30 7.09
N VAL A 642 -4.67 -35.23 8.00
CA VAL A 642 -5.30 -34.00 8.46
C VAL A 642 -5.24 -33.94 9.98
N SER A 643 -4.61 -32.88 10.50
CA SER A 643 -4.66 -32.53 11.93
C SER A 643 -5.10 -31.08 12.10
N ALA A 644 -5.27 -30.65 13.34
CA ALA A 644 -5.60 -29.25 13.63
C ALA A 644 -4.44 -28.30 13.29
N ASP A 645 -3.20 -28.79 13.38
CA ASP A 645 -1.98 -27.99 13.25
C ASP A 645 -1.29 -28.12 11.90
N GLU A 646 -1.54 -29.24 11.20
CA GLU A 646 -0.92 -29.49 9.90
C GLU A 646 -1.80 -30.33 8.97
N VAL A 647 -1.64 -30.11 7.66
CA VAL A 647 -2.24 -30.91 6.60
C VAL A 647 -1.13 -31.40 5.68
N LYS A 648 -1.10 -32.71 5.39
CA LYS A 648 -0.17 -33.29 4.44
C LYS A 648 -0.88 -33.70 3.17
N VAL A 649 -0.33 -33.30 2.05
CA VAL A 649 -0.82 -33.60 0.71
C VAL A 649 0.26 -34.34 -0.06
N MET A 650 -0.05 -35.51 -0.58
CA MET A 650 0.81 -36.22 -1.52
C MET A 650 0.52 -35.69 -2.92
N ALA A 651 1.43 -34.92 -3.46
CA ALA A 651 1.30 -34.36 -4.81
C ALA A 651 1.40 -35.45 -5.89
N ASP A 652 0.87 -35.18 -7.06
CA ASP A 652 0.88 -36.11 -8.20
C ASP A 652 2.31 -36.48 -8.67
N ASP A 653 3.31 -35.65 -8.33
CA ASP A 653 4.74 -35.91 -8.53
C ASP A 653 5.39 -36.77 -7.44
N SER A 654 4.59 -37.35 -6.53
CA SER A 654 5.03 -38.17 -5.40
C SER A 654 5.81 -37.39 -4.34
N THR A 655 5.79 -36.07 -4.34
CA THR A 655 6.35 -35.22 -3.26
C THR A 655 5.30 -34.96 -2.18
N TYR A 656 5.73 -35.00 -0.92
CA TYR A 656 4.88 -34.60 0.19
C TYR A 656 4.95 -33.09 0.41
N GLN A 657 3.79 -32.44 0.48
CA GLN A 657 3.63 -31.06 0.84
C GLN A 657 2.99 -31.00 2.23
N THR A 658 3.67 -30.33 3.17
CA THR A 658 3.15 -30.13 4.54
C THR A 658 2.74 -28.67 4.68
N TYR A 659 1.49 -28.44 5.07
CA TYR A 659 0.93 -27.12 5.34
C TYR A 659 0.73 -26.97 6.83
N SER A 660 1.54 -26.14 7.48
CA SER A 660 1.41 -25.80 8.89
C SER A 660 0.37 -24.72 9.09
N LEU A 661 -0.46 -24.83 10.09
CA LEU A 661 -1.57 -23.94 10.37
C LEU A 661 -1.33 -23.15 11.66
N HIS A 662 -1.65 -21.87 11.62
CA HIS A 662 -1.58 -20.99 12.79
C HIS A 662 -2.86 -21.12 13.61
N LYS A 663 -2.71 -21.42 14.89
CA LYS A 663 -3.84 -21.61 15.81
C LYS A 663 -3.82 -20.56 16.90
N PHE A 664 -4.92 -19.80 17.03
CA PHE A 664 -5.16 -18.82 18.11
C PHE A 664 -3.97 -17.89 18.40
N THR A 665 -3.33 -17.41 17.34
CA THR A 665 -2.25 -16.42 17.47
C THR A 665 -2.82 -15.01 17.55
N ARG A 666 -2.10 -14.13 18.22
CA ARG A 666 -2.48 -12.71 18.33
C ARG A 666 -2.11 -11.96 17.04
N SER A 667 -3.05 -11.23 16.46
CA SER A 667 -2.77 -10.26 15.41
C SER A 667 -2.23 -8.95 16.02
N ASN A 668 -1.73 -8.06 15.19
CA ASN A 668 -1.25 -6.74 15.63
C ASN A 668 -2.29 -5.94 16.42
N GLN A 669 -3.57 -6.08 16.10
CA GLN A 669 -4.69 -5.40 16.78
C GLN A 669 -5.33 -6.22 17.91
N GLY A 670 -4.72 -7.34 18.30
CA GLY A 670 -5.21 -8.19 19.38
C GLY A 670 -6.38 -9.10 18.99
N THR A 671 -6.72 -9.19 17.72
CA THR A 671 -7.74 -10.13 17.22
C THR A 671 -7.18 -11.54 17.12
N SER A 672 -8.05 -12.54 17.19
CA SER A 672 -7.66 -13.94 17.07
C SER A 672 -7.36 -14.29 15.61
N TYR A 673 -6.14 -14.73 15.34
CA TYR A 673 -5.75 -15.31 14.08
C TYR A 673 -5.75 -16.84 14.21
N ASN A 674 -6.73 -17.50 13.61
CA ASN A 674 -6.92 -18.93 13.70
C ASN A 674 -7.29 -19.51 12.35
N GLN A 675 -6.54 -20.52 11.90
CA GLN A 675 -6.81 -21.23 10.65
C GLN A 675 -7.54 -22.54 10.93
N LYS A 676 -8.56 -22.84 10.12
CA LYS A 676 -9.41 -24.04 10.24
C LYS A 676 -9.32 -24.86 8.96
N VAL A 677 -9.13 -26.16 9.09
CA VAL A 677 -9.09 -27.09 7.96
C VAL A 677 -10.46 -27.22 7.32
N VAL A 678 -10.50 -27.23 5.99
CA VAL A 678 -11.72 -27.40 5.17
C VAL A 678 -11.76 -28.75 4.47
N VAL A 679 -10.60 -29.38 4.27
CA VAL A 679 -10.44 -30.64 3.51
C VAL A 679 -10.50 -31.85 4.44
N SER A 680 -10.85 -33.01 3.85
CA SER A 680 -10.88 -34.32 4.54
C SER A 680 -9.79 -35.24 4.03
N GLU A 681 -9.39 -36.23 4.81
CA GLU A 681 -8.46 -37.27 4.36
C GLU A 681 -8.99 -38.01 3.11
N GLY A 682 -8.13 -38.29 2.17
CA GLY A 682 -8.46 -38.91 0.89
C GLY A 682 -9.08 -38.00 -0.13
N GLN A 683 -9.34 -36.74 0.19
CA GLN A 683 -9.86 -35.75 -0.76
C GLN A 683 -8.80 -35.37 -1.78
N ARG A 684 -9.20 -35.35 -3.06
CA ARG A 684 -8.36 -34.80 -4.12
C ARG A 684 -8.41 -33.27 -4.13
N VAL A 685 -7.26 -32.62 -4.16
CA VAL A 685 -7.09 -31.16 -4.27
C VAL A 685 -6.37 -30.82 -5.56
N GLU A 686 -6.76 -29.73 -6.18
CA GLU A 686 -6.10 -29.16 -7.36
C GLU A 686 -5.24 -27.97 -6.94
N PHE A 687 -4.36 -27.51 -7.83
CA PHE A 687 -3.61 -26.27 -7.61
C PHE A 687 -4.57 -25.11 -7.34
N GLY A 688 -4.35 -24.39 -6.25
CA GLY A 688 -5.20 -23.27 -5.81
C GLY A 688 -6.46 -23.66 -5.03
N SER A 689 -6.73 -24.96 -4.81
CA SER A 689 -7.83 -25.40 -3.94
C SER A 689 -7.58 -24.94 -2.49
N VAL A 690 -8.65 -24.53 -1.82
CA VAL A 690 -8.58 -24.12 -0.41
C VAL A 690 -8.37 -25.34 0.46
N ILE A 691 -7.32 -25.33 1.28
CA ILE A 691 -7.01 -26.37 2.26
C ILE A 691 -7.50 -25.97 3.64
N ALA A 692 -7.27 -24.72 4.04
CA ALA A 692 -7.69 -24.20 5.33
C ALA A 692 -8.16 -22.75 5.22
N ASP A 693 -9.23 -22.41 5.92
CA ASP A 693 -9.75 -21.06 6.05
C ASP A 693 -8.96 -20.28 7.11
N GLY A 694 -8.75 -18.99 6.87
CA GLY A 694 -8.19 -18.04 7.83
C GLY A 694 -9.27 -17.37 8.69
N PRO A 695 -8.87 -16.30 9.40
CA PRO A 695 -9.84 -15.46 10.11
C PRO A 695 -10.76 -14.75 9.12
N CYS A 696 -12.00 -14.54 9.47
CA CYS A 696 -13.01 -13.90 8.58
C CYS A 696 -13.11 -14.54 7.18
N THR A 697 -12.91 -15.83 7.07
CA THR A 697 -13.09 -16.57 5.81
C THR A 697 -13.95 -17.80 6.01
N ASP A 698 -14.72 -18.14 4.99
CA ASP A 698 -15.57 -19.32 4.93
C ASP A 698 -15.49 -19.93 3.55
N GLN A 699 -15.01 -21.18 3.42
CA GLN A 699 -14.77 -21.86 2.14
C GLN A 699 -13.93 -21.04 1.14
N GLY A 700 -12.99 -20.27 1.65
CA GLY A 700 -12.16 -19.37 0.84
C GLY A 700 -12.81 -18.05 0.45
N GLU A 701 -14.03 -17.79 0.85
CA GLU A 701 -14.69 -16.49 0.64
C GLU A 701 -14.53 -15.58 1.86
N MET A 702 -14.45 -14.28 1.66
CA MET A 702 -14.42 -13.30 2.74
C MET A 702 -15.73 -13.30 3.50
N ALA A 703 -15.66 -13.54 4.80
CA ALA A 703 -16.80 -13.64 5.71
C ALA A 703 -16.62 -12.66 6.88
N LEU A 704 -16.94 -11.39 6.64
CA LEU A 704 -16.68 -10.29 7.59
C LEU A 704 -17.70 -10.22 8.74
N GLY A 705 -18.81 -10.93 8.64
CA GLY A 705 -19.90 -10.87 9.62
C GLY A 705 -20.80 -12.08 9.55
N LYS A 706 -22.08 -11.85 9.86
CA LYS A 706 -23.14 -12.86 9.87
C LYS A 706 -24.33 -12.46 9.02
N ASN A 707 -25.06 -13.45 8.51
CA ASN A 707 -26.33 -13.26 7.85
C ASN A 707 -27.44 -13.32 8.92
N LEU A 708 -28.07 -12.19 9.19
CA LEU A 708 -29.09 -12.01 10.21
C LEU A 708 -30.46 -11.72 9.57
N LEU A 709 -31.52 -12.16 10.21
CA LEU A 709 -32.89 -11.81 9.83
C LEU A 709 -33.21 -10.42 10.34
N VAL A 710 -33.38 -9.47 9.43
CA VAL A 710 -33.57 -8.04 9.72
C VAL A 710 -35.00 -7.63 9.48
N ALA A 711 -35.56 -6.82 10.37
CA ALA A 711 -36.82 -6.11 10.18
C ALA A 711 -36.59 -4.59 10.22
N PHE A 712 -37.12 -3.89 9.24
CA PHE A 712 -37.16 -2.43 9.23
C PHE A 712 -38.51 -1.94 9.79
N MET A 713 -38.52 -1.60 11.05
CA MET A 713 -39.71 -1.07 11.74
C MET A 713 -39.31 -0.26 12.97
N SER A 714 -40.13 0.71 13.35
CA SER A 714 -39.99 1.38 14.63
C SER A 714 -40.42 0.42 15.75
N TRP A 715 -39.67 0.33 16.83
CA TRP A 715 -39.96 -0.57 17.94
C TRP A 715 -39.82 0.14 19.28
N GLU A 716 -40.90 0.50 19.88
CA GLU A 716 -41.02 1.12 21.23
C GLU A 716 -40.05 2.29 21.48
N GLY A 717 -39.57 2.94 20.46
CA GLY A 717 -38.56 4.01 20.54
C GLY A 717 -37.12 3.56 20.85
N HIS A 718 -36.89 2.28 21.03
CA HIS A 718 -35.54 1.75 21.35
C HIS A 718 -34.56 1.76 20.19
N ASN A 719 -35.05 1.95 18.97
CA ASN A 719 -34.23 2.07 17.76
C ASN A 719 -34.22 3.49 17.16
N TYR A 720 -34.51 4.50 18.00
CA TYR A 720 -34.44 5.89 17.60
C TYR A 720 -33.00 6.34 17.27
N GLU A 721 -32.82 7.15 16.22
CA GLU A 721 -31.53 7.68 15.79
C GLU A 721 -30.43 6.61 15.64
N ASP A 722 -30.64 5.64 14.75
CA ASP A 722 -29.68 4.56 14.43
C ASP A 722 -29.39 3.56 15.56
N ALA A 723 -30.08 3.62 16.66
CA ALA A 723 -29.99 2.61 17.68
C ALA A 723 -30.51 1.25 17.14
N ILE A 724 -29.87 0.19 17.52
CA ILE A 724 -30.14 -1.17 17.03
C ILE A 724 -30.68 -2.02 18.16
N ILE A 725 -31.72 -2.78 17.88
CA ILE A 725 -32.27 -3.80 18.79
C ILE A 725 -31.84 -5.17 18.30
N LEU A 726 -31.28 -5.96 19.20
CA LEU A 726 -30.89 -7.35 18.94
C LEU A 726 -31.75 -8.36 19.71
N SER A 727 -31.87 -9.54 19.14
CA SER A 727 -32.42 -10.69 19.85
C SER A 727 -31.39 -11.32 20.79
N GLN A 728 -31.82 -11.75 21.95
CA GLN A 728 -31.00 -12.49 22.91
C GLN A 728 -30.46 -13.80 22.34
N ARG A 729 -31.09 -14.38 21.32
CA ARG A 729 -30.59 -15.55 20.60
C ARG A 729 -29.16 -15.36 20.10
N LEU A 730 -28.82 -14.16 19.62
CA LEU A 730 -27.47 -13.85 19.10
C LEU A 730 -26.38 -13.93 20.16
N VAL A 731 -26.74 -13.61 21.40
CA VAL A 731 -25.83 -13.76 22.56
C VAL A 731 -25.77 -15.20 23.05
N GLN A 732 -26.90 -15.85 23.10
CA GLN A 732 -27.04 -17.22 23.62
C GLN A 732 -26.32 -18.25 22.74
N ASP A 733 -26.46 -18.12 21.40
CA ASP A 733 -25.89 -19.06 20.44
C ASP A 733 -24.46 -18.67 19.99
N ASP A 734 -23.84 -17.69 20.64
CA ASP A 734 -22.52 -17.18 20.29
C ASP A 734 -22.39 -16.75 18.80
N VAL A 735 -23.44 -16.16 18.23
CA VAL A 735 -23.47 -15.80 16.82
C VAL A 735 -22.49 -14.66 16.52
N LEU A 736 -22.47 -13.62 17.36
CA LEU A 736 -21.62 -12.44 17.23
C LEU A 736 -20.49 -12.39 18.26
N THR A 737 -20.08 -13.53 18.75
CA THR A 737 -19.00 -13.63 19.74
C THR A 737 -17.65 -13.65 19.07
N SER A 738 -16.69 -12.91 19.63
CA SER A 738 -15.32 -12.82 19.15
C SER A 738 -14.32 -13.20 20.25
N ILE A 739 -13.13 -13.60 19.83
CA ILE A 739 -12.00 -13.86 20.72
C ILE A 739 -10.97 -12.76 20.52
N HIS A 740 -10.54 -12.15 21.63
CA HIS A 740 -9.48 -11.16 21.66
C HIS A 740 -8.32 -11.67 22.49
N ILE A 741 -7.11 -11.46 22.02
CA ILE A 741 -5.90 -11.88 22.70
C ILE A 741 -5.11 -10.64 23.06
N GLU A 742 -4.97 -10.38 24.36
CA GLU A 742 -4.20 -9.27 24.89
C GLU A 742 -2.80 -9.73 25.29
N GLU A 743 -1.84 -8.86 25.10
CA GLU A 743 -0.44 -9.07 25.46
C GLU A 743 -0.09 -8.17 26.64
N TYR A 744 0.42 -8.77 27.69
CA TYR A 744 0.95 -8.06 28.87
C TYR A 744 2.43 -8.34 28.97
N GLU A 745 3.22 -7.28 29.07
CA GLU A 745 4.66 -7.35 29.10
C GLU A 745 5.21 -6.73 30.39
N VAL A 746 6.21 -7.37 30.94
CA VAL A 746 6.99 -6.84 32.05
C VAL A 746 8.45 -7.16 31.84
N ASP A 747 9.31 -6.20 32.14
CA ASP A 747 10.75 -6.33 32.09
C ASP A 747 11.38 -6.20 33.49
N ALA A 748 12.42 -6.95 33.71
CA ALA A 748 13.28 -6.83 34.89
C ALA A 748 14.56 -6.09 34.49
N ARG A 749 14.77 -4.90 35.05
CA ARG A 749 15.89 -4.01 34.73
C ARG A 749 16.88 -3.90 35.87
N ASP A 750 18.13 -3.59 35.52
CA ASP A 750 19.09 -3.14 36.49
C ASP A 750 18.80 -1.71 36.93
N THR A 751 18.60 -1.53 38.22
CA THR A 751 18.42 -0.19 38.81
C THR A 751 19.67 0.21 39.61
N LYS A 752 19.80 1.49 39.90
CA LYS A 752 20.92 1.99 40.71
C LYS A 752 20.98 1.41 42.13
N LEU A 753 19.86 0.84 42.61
CA LEU A 753 19.71 0.25 43.95
C LEU A 753 19.86 -1.29 43.92
N GLY A 754 20.01 -1.90 42.76
CA GLY A 754 20.08 -3.32 42.55
C GLY A 754 19.24 -3.78 41.38
N ALA A 755 19.38 -5.02 40.95
CA ALA A 755 18.58 -5.60 39.89
C ALA A 755 17.15 -5.90 40.36
N GLU A 756 16.17 -5.63 39.50
CA GLU A 756 14.79 -6.12 39.68
C GLU A 756 14.77 -7.62 39.47
N GLU A 757 13.97 -8.30 40.20
CA GLU A 757 13.86 -9.77 40.14
C GLU A 757 12.40 -10.21 39.91
N ILE A 758 12.26 -11.17 38.99
CA ILE A 758 10.98 -11.86 38.79
C ILE A 758 10.95 -13.07 39.68
N THR A 759 10.07 -13.03 40.66
CA THR A 759 9.99 -14.05 41.75
C THR A 759 8.57 -14.25 42.24
N ARG A 760 8.28 -15.45 42.75
CA ARG A 760 7.02 -15.77 43.46
C ARG A 760 6.97 -15.12 44.84
N ASP A 761 8.11 -14.80 45.43
CA ASP A 761 8.24 -14.29 46.77
C ASP A 761 7.95 -12.77 46.81
N ILE A 762 6.64 -12.44 46.83
CA ILE A 762 6.14 -11.07 46.81
C ILE A 762 5.73 -10.65 48.22
N PRO A 763 6.18 -9.49 48.72
CA PRO A 763 5.80 -9.01 50.04
C PRO A 763 4.32 -8.66 50.12
N ASN A 764 3.68 -8.91 51.25
CA ASN A 764 2.28 -8.54 51.59
C ASN A 764 1.20 -9.15 50.66
N VAL A 765 1.44 -10.32 50.08
CA VAL A 765 0.50 -11.03 49.26
C VAL A 765 0.23 -12.40 49.89
N SER A 766 -1.05 -12.83 49.97
CA SER A 766 -1.45 -14.11 50.48
C SER A 766 -1.12 -15.25 49.53
N GLU A 767 -0.89 -16.48 50.03
CA GLU A 767 -0.61 -17.63 49.17
C GLU A 767 -1.78 -18.00 48.24
N GLU A 768 -3.00 -17.64 48.55
CA GLU A 768 -4.17 -17.87 47.72
C GLU A 768 -4.08 -17.06 46.40
N VAL A 769 -3.57 -15.82 46.45
CA VAL A 769 -3.37 -14.99 45.26
C VAL A 769 -2.19 -15.50 44.40
N LEU A 770 -1.23 -16.21 45.03
CA LEU A 770 -0.08 -16.80 44.36
C LEU A 770 -0.32 -18.22 43.85
N ALA A 771 -1.51 -18.78 44.01
CA ALA A 771 -1.81 -20.19 43.71
C ALA A 771 -1.56 -20.53 42.24
N ASP A 772 -1.82 -19.60 41.32
CA ASP A 772 -1.65 -19.81 39.88
C ASP A 772 -0.25 -19.45 39.35
N LEU A 773 0.63 -18.95 40.21
CA LEU A 773 1.99 -18.67 39.84
C LEU A 773 2.89 -19.90 39.98
N ASP A 774 3.79 -20.10 39.05
CA ASP A 774 4.81 -21.15 39.11
C ASP A 774 5.97 -20.76 40.08
N GLU A 775 6.97 -21.62 40.19
CA GLU A 775 8.12 -21.40 41.06
C GLU A 775 8.93 -20.15 40.66
N ARG A 776 8.85 -19.72 39.38
CA ARG A 776 9.52 -18.53 38.88
C ARG A 776 8.71 -17.24 39.13
N GLY A 777 7.49 -17.35 39.63
CA GLY A 777 6.59 -16.22 39.82
C GLY A 777 5.81 -15.81 38.56
N ILE A 778 5.71 -16.68 37.57
CA ILE A 778 5.00 -16.45 36.30
C ILE A 778 3.72 -17.29 36.34
N ILE A 779 2.61 -16.72 35.84
CA ILE A 779 1.32 -17.40 35.81
C ILE A 779 1.36 -18.65 34.90
N ARG A 780 0.70 -19.72 35.31
CA ARG A 780 0.59 -20.94 34.50
C ARG A 780 -0.32 -20.74 33.29
N VAL A 781 -0.03 -21.43 32.22
CA VAL A 781 -0.88 -21.48 31.02
C VAL A 781 -2.18 -22.23 31.38
N GLY A 782 -3.32 -21.68 30.97
CA GLY A 782 -4.66 -22.22 31.28
C GLY A 782 -5.32 -21.66 32.55
N ALA A 783 -4.65 -20.75 33.26
CA ALA A 783 -5.24 -20.08 34.43
C ALA A 783 -6.30 -19.07 33.99
N ASP A 784 -7.43 -19.04 34.72
CA ASP A 784 -8.43 -17.99 34.56
C ASP A 784 -8.05 -16.78 35.40
N VAL A 785 -7.99 -15.61 34.78
CA VAL A 785 -7.57 -14.35 35.41
C VAL A 785 -8.73 -13.36 35.45
N VAL A 786 -8.80 -12.62 36.54
CA VAL A 786 -9.76 -11.55 36.79
C VAL A 786 -9.00 -10.26 37.09
N PRO A 787 -9.62 -9.06 36.98
CA PRO A 787 -8.94 -7.80 37.28
C PRO A 787 -8.28 -7.83 38.67
N GLY A 788 -7.01 -7.41 38.73
CA GLY A 788 -6.22 -7.37 39.95
C GLY A 788 -5.38 -8.61 40.20
N ASP A 789 -5.57 -9.74 39.48
CA ASP A 789 -4.72 -10.91 39.63
C ASP A 789 -3.28 -10.63 39.12
N ILE A 790 -2.33 -11.29 39.77
CA ILE A 790 -0.91 -11.17 39.42
C ILE A 790 -0.61 -12.10 38.25
N LEU A 791 -0.09 -11.52 37.15
CA LEU A 791 0.37 -12.30 35.99
C LEU A 791 1.86 -12.68 36.14
N VAL A 792 2.68 -11.75 36.54
CA VAL A 792 4.11 -11.97 36.78
C VAL A 792 4.49 -11.26 38.07
N GLY A 793 5.04 -12.01 39.01
CA GLY A 793 5.55 -11.46 40.26
C GLY A 793 6.90 -10.80 40.07
N LYS A 794 7.00 -9.52 40.31
CA LYS A 794 8.25 -8.74 40.23
C LYS A 794 8.44 -7.92 41.51
N VAL A 795 9.64 -7.85 41.97
CA VAL A 795 10.05 -7.05 43.10
C VAL A 795 11.17 -6.12 42.71
N THR A 796 11.09 -4.87 43.21
CA THR A 796 12.08 -3.83 42.94
C THR A 796 12.74 -3.42 44.24
N PRO A 797 14.10 -3.31 44.31
CA PRO A 797 14.80 -2.84 45.53
C PRO A 797 14.35 -1.43 45.95
N LYS A 798 14.14 -1.23 47.25
CA LYS A 798 13.81 0.08 47.83
C LYS A 798 15.09 0.81 48.28
N GLY A 799 15.11 2.12 48.05
CA GLY A 799 16.08 2.99 48.68
C GLY A 799 15.74 3.27 50.18
N GLU A 800 16.71 3.56 51.00
CA GLU A 800 16.53 3.85 52.44
C GLU A 800 15.58 4.99 52.74
N THR A 801 15.35 5.87 51.81
CA THR A 801 14.46 7.05 51.93
C THR A 801 12.98 6.73 51.65
N GLU A 802 12.66 5.58 51.08
CA GLU A 802 11.29 5.21 50.68
C GLU A 802 10.57 4.30 51.70
N LEU A 803 11.15 4.03 52.86
CA LEU A 803 10.53 3.21 53.93
C LEU A 803 9.38 3.98 54.57
N THR A 804 8.20 3.32 54.62
CA THR A 804 7.07 3.89 55.38
C THR A 804 7.40 3.92 56.88
N PRO A 805 6.76 4.81 57.70
CA PRO A 805 6.97 4.85 59.12
C PRO A 805 6.72 3.51 59.81
N GLU A 806 5.73 2.74 59.34
CA GLU A 806 5.38 1.40 59.83
C GLU A 806 6.46 0.38 59.54
N GLU A 807 7.01 0.38 58.30
CA GLU A 807 8.11 -0.49 57.89
C GLU A 807 9.40 -0.17 58.66
N ARG A 808 9.65 1.11 58.94
CA ARG A 808 10.78 1.57 59.74
C ARG A 808 10.68 1.07 61.17
N LEU A 809 9.44 1.08 61.74
CA LEU A 809 9.14 0.55 63.08
C LEU A 809 9.25 -0.98 63.13
N LEU A 810 8.74 -1.70 62.12
CA LEU A 810 8.86 -3.15 62.00
C LEU A 810 10.32 -3.58 61.86
N ARG A 811 11.15 -2.85 61.13
CA ARG A 811 12.60 -3.07 61.04
C ARG A 811 13.30 -2.92 62.38
N ALA A 812 12.88 -1.94 63.18
CA ALA A 812 13.43 -1.68 64.49
C ALA A 812 13.03 -2.76 65.53
N ILE A 813 11.86 -3.38 65.36
CA ILE A 813 11.31 -4.37 66.33
C ILE A 813 11.74 -5.83 65.98
N PHE A 814 11.74 -6.17 64.68
CA PHE A 814 11.92 -7.56 64.25
C PHE A 814 13.30 -7.81 63.56
N GLY A 815 14.21 -6.84 63.55
CA GLY A 815 15.49 -6.99 62.91
C GLY A 815 15.41 -7.10 61.37
N GLU A 816 16.48 -7.52 60.69
CA GLU A 816 16.67 -7.50 59.26
C GLU A 816 15.68 -8.30 58.39
N LYS A 817 14.57 -8.81 58.90
CA LYS A 817 13.59 -9.57 58.16
C LYS A 817 12.54 -8.79 57.38
N ALA A 818 12.54 -7.46 57.45
CA ALA A 818 11.75 -6.64 56.55
C ALA A 818 12.48 -6.55 55.21
N ARG A 819 11.96 -7.19 54.18
CA ARG A 819 12.57 -7.19 52.84
C ARG A 819 12.70 -5.78 52.32
N GLU A 820 13.89 -5.48 51.79
CA GLU A 820 14.22 -4.19 51.13
C GLU A 820 13.64 -4.07 49.70
N VAL A 821 12.51 -4.68 49.44
CA VAL A 821 11.89 -4.73 48.10
C VAL A 821 10.43 -4.30 48.16
N ARG A 822 9.98 -3.66 47.09
CA ARG A 822 8.56 -3.33 46.89
C ARG A 822 7.97 -4.20 45.77
N ASP A 823 6.66 -4.46 45.88
CA ASP A 823 5.89 -5.15 44.88
C ASP A 823 5.69 -4.24 43.65
N THR A 824 6.24 -4.65 42.49
CA THR A 824 6.03 -4.02 41.18
C THR A 824 5.50 -5.06 40.20
N SER A 825 4.79 -6.07 40.65
CA SER A 825 4.25 -7.17 39.87
C SER A 825 3.30 -6.67 38.79
N LEU A 826 3.32 -7.35 37.65
CA LEU A 826 2.36 -7.15 36.58
C LEU A 826 1.01 -7.74 37.00
N LYS A 827 -0.02 -6.90 37.04
CA LYS A 827 -1.39 -7.26 37.38
C LYS A 827 -2.31 -7.08 36.17
N VAL A 828 -3.38 -7.87 36.15
CA VAL A 828 -4.42 -7.69 35.13
C VAL A 828 -5.09 -6.32 35.30
N PRO A 829 -5.14 -5.50 34.24
CA PRO A 829 -5.77 -4.17 34.31
C PRO A 829 -7.27 -4.26 34.67
N HIS A 830 -7.81 -3.16 35.18
CA HIS A 830 -9.20 -3.08 35.54
C HIS A 830 -10.12 -3.23 34.32
N GLY A 831 -11.13 -4.08 34.42
CA GLY A 831 -12.08 -4.37 33.35
C GLY A 831 -11.64 -5.44 32.36
N GLU A 832 -10.45 -6.02 32.50
CA GLU A 832 -9.94 -7.09 31.65
C GLU A 832 -9.93 -8.42 32.40
N SER A 833 -10.33 -9.47 31.71
CA SER A 833 -10.36 -10.83 32.27
C SER A 833 -10.15 -11.82 31.13
N GLY A 834 -9.87 -13.06 31.44
CA GLY A 834 -9.71 -14.08 30.40
C GLY A 834 -8.96 -15.30 30.89
N LYS A 835 -8.45 -16.06 29.93
CA LYS A 835 -7.66 -17.27 30.16
C LYS A 835 -6.25 -17.10 29.59
N VAL A 836 -5.25 -17.44 30.36
CA VAL A 836 -3.86 -17.41 29.89
C VAL A 836 -3.65 -18.52 28.85
N ILE A 837 -3.29 -18.15 27.63
CA ILE A 837 -3.07 -19.10 26.53
C ILE A 837 -1.59 -19.34 26.24
N GLY A 838 -0.71 -18.45 26.66
CA GLY A 838 0.72 -18.58 26.43
C GLY A 838 1.55 -17.62 27.27
N VAL A 839 2.77 -18.01 27.49
CA VAL A 839 3.80 -17.19 28.16
C VAL A 839 5.09 -17.31 27.37
N LYS A 840 5.75 -16.20 27.13
CA LYS A 840 7.09 -16.14 26.51
C LYS A 840 8.07 -15.46 27.46
N ILE A 841 9.23 -16.05 27.62
CA ILE A 841 10.30 -15.56 28.48
C ILE A 841 11.53 -15.32 27.61
N PHE A 842 12.09 -14.13 27.70
CA PHE A 842 13.32 -13.75 27.00
C PHE A 842 14.39 -13.43 28.04
N GLU A 843 15.47 -14.16 28.02
CA GLU A 843 16.58 -13.95 28.93
C GLU A 843 17.84 -13.50 28.18
N SER A 844 18.55 -12.53 28.72
CA SER A 844 19.79 -12.02 28.11
C SER A 844 20.86 -13.10 27.96
N GLU A 845 20.87 -14.08 28.84
CA GLU A 845 21.80 -15.21 28.85
C GLU A 845 21.56 -16.18 27.69
N GLU A 846 20.34 -16.27 27.17
CA GLU A 846 19.97 -17.14 26.05
C GLU A 846 20.26 -16.51 24.68
N GLY A 847 20.89 -15.34 24.63
CA GLY A 847 21.32 -14.69 23.40
C GLY A 847 20.25 -13.83 22.71
N PHE A 848 19.18 -13.47 23.42
CA PHE A 848 18.20 -12.50 22.94
C PHE A 848 18.74 -11.07 23.06
N GLU A 849 18.57 -10.27 22.01
CA GLU A 849 18.90 -8.84 22.02
C GLU A 849 17.84 -8.05 22.79
N LEU A 850 17.95 -7.97 24.09
CA LEU A 850 17.11 -7.15 24.93
C LEU A 850 17.58 -5.68 24.95
N ALA A 851 16.68 -4.78 25.36
CA ALA A 851 17.03 -3.37 25.53
C ALA A 851 18.15 -3.21 26.58
N ALA A 852 18.95 -2.17 26.46
CA ALA A 852 20.07 -1.92 27.38
C ALA A 852 19.59 -1.84 28.84
N GLY A 853 20.21 -2.66 29.73
CA GLY A 853 19.84 -2.72 31.12
C GLY A 853 18.67 -3.64 31.47
N VAL A 854 18.08 -4.33 30.52
CA VAL A 854 17.02 -5.34 30.74
C VAL A 854 17.67 -6.72 30.84
N ASN A 855 17.42 -7.45 31.93
CA ASN A 855 17.94 -8.78 32.16
C ASN A 855 16.96 -9.87 31.70
N GLN A 856 15.69 -9.65 31.93
CA GLN A 856 14.61 -10.59 31.61
C GLN A 856 13.36 -9.85 31.17
N LEU A 857 12.70 -10.37 30.16
CA LEU A 857 11.41 -9.89 29.66
C LEU A 857 10.43 -11.03 29.65
N VAL A 858 9.24 -10.82 30.19
CA VAL A 858 8.16 -11.81 30.22
C VAL A 858 6.92 -11.23 29.56
N ARG A 859 6.37 -11.97 28.61
CA ARG A 859 5.10 -11.66 27.95
C ARG A 859 4.06 -12.71 28.29
N VAL A 860 2.90 -12.28 28.68
CA VAL A 860 1.76 -13.14 28.99
C VAL A 860 0.64 -12.81 28.00
N TYR A 861 0.12 -13.84 27.36
CA TYR A 861 -1.00 -13.72 26.43
C TYR A 861 -2.26 -14.22 27.11
N VAL A 862 -3.28 -13.35 27.17
CA VAL A 862 -4.58 -13.64 27.79
C VAL A 862 -5.66 -13.55 26.71
N ALA A 863 -6.38 -14.65 26.50
CA ALA A 863 -7.50 -14.70 25.58
C ALA A 863 -8.80 -14.37 26.31
N GLN A 864 -9.57 -13.47 25.73
CA GLN A 864 -10.89 -13.10 26.22
C GLN A 864 -11.95 -13.42 25.16
N LYS A 865 -13.00 -14.11 25.58
CA LYS A 865 -14.19 -14.32 24.76
C LYS A 865 -15.18 -13.19 25.03
N ARG A 866 -15.37 -12.32 24.05
CA ARG A 866 -16.28 -11.18 24.13
C ARG A 866 -17.59 -11.49 23.44
N LYS A 867 -18.67 -11.44 24.19
CA LYS A 867 -20.03 -11.52 23.67
C LYS A 867 -20.54 -10.13 23.33
N ILE A 868 -21.46 -10.08 22.36
CA ILE A 868 -22.11 -8.81 22.02
C ILE A 868 -22.91 -8.29 23.21
N GLN A 869 -22.83 -7.00 23.46
CA GLN A 869 -23.51 -6.35 24.59
C GLN A 869 -24.07 -4.99 24.17
N ASP A 870 -24.89 -4.40 25.04
CA ASP A 870 -25.40 -3.03 24.85
C ASP A 870 -24.25 -2.05 24.78
N GLY A 871 -24.31 -1.09 23.84
CA GLY A 871 -23.28 -0.10 23.60
C GLY A 871 -22.25 -0.50 22.54
N ASP A 872 -22.24 -1.75 22.07
CA ASP A 872 -21.39 -2.17 20.97
C ASP A 872 -21.87 -1.58 19.63
N LYS A 873 -20.91 -1.25 18.77
CA LYS A 873 -21.17 -0.73 17.43
C LYS A 873 -21.39 -1.87 16.45
N LEU A 874 -22.49 -1.83 15.73
CA LEU A 874 -22.83 -2.72 14.65
C LEU A 874 -22.97 -1.92 13.33
N ALA A 875 -22.62 -2.53 12.22
CA ALA A 875 -22.74 -1.88 10.91
C ALA A 875 -23.02 -2.90 9.81
N GLY A 876 -23.68 -2.44 8.75
CA GLY A 876 -23.78 -3.13 7.49
C GLY A 876 -22.74 -2.63 6.48
N ARG A 877 -22.79 -3.18 5.27
CA ARG A 877 -21.89 -2.81 4.16
C ARG A 877 -22.26 -1.49 3.47
N HIS A 878 -23.41 -0.90 3.80
CA HIS A 878 -23.98 0.29 3.15
C HIS A 878 -23.77 1.58 3.95
N GLY A 879 -22.83 1.60 4.88
CA GLY A 879 -22.62 2.74 5.76
C GLY A 879 -23.69 2.95 6.83
N ASN A 880 -24.58 2.00 7.00
CA ASN A 880 -25.58 1.96 8.04
C ASN A 880 -24.94 1.47 9.35
N LYS A 881 -24.54 2.42 10.18
CA LYS A 881 -23.91 2.17 11.48
C LYS A 881 -24.85 2.51 12.62
N GLY A 882 -24.76 1.77 13.69
CA GLY A 882 -25.55 2.04 14.88
C GLY A 882 -24.94 1.39 16.12
N VAL A 883 -25.42 1.87 17.27
CA VAL A 883 -25.05 1.34 18.58
C VAL A 883 -26.21 0.48 19.11
N ILE A 884 -25.90 -0.66 19.68
CA ILE A 884 -26.91 -1.54 20.29
C ILE A 884 -27.49 -0.83 21.52
N SER A 885 -28.78 -0.55 21.46
CA SER A 885 -29.50 0.09 22.56
C SER A 885 -30.04 -0.92 23.56
N LYS A 886 -30.55 -2.04 23.07
CA LYS A 886 -31.14 -3.08 23.89
C LYS A 886 -31.05 -4.45 23.23
N ILE A 887 -30.88 -5.48 24.06
CA ILE A 887 -30.98 -6.87 23.67
C ILE A 887 -32.26 -7.41 24.29
N LEU A 888 -33.25 -7.74 23.45
CA LEU A 888 -34.55 -8.23 23.89
C LEU A 888 -34.55 -9.75 24.00
N PRO A 889 -35.32 -10.31 24.96
CA PRO A 889 -35.65 -11.73 24.96
C PRO A 889 -36.32 -12.12 23.62
N VAL A 890 -36.16 -13.40 23.26
CA VAL A 890 -36.69 -13.93 21.99
C VAL A 890 -38.20 -13.74 21.89
N GLU A 891 -38.91 -13.86 23.01
CA GLU A 891 -40.38 -13.76 23.11
C GLU A 891 -40.88 -12.34 22.82
N ASP A 892 -40.07 -11.34 23.11
CA ASP A 892 -40.40 -9.92 22.91
C ASP A 892 -40.05 -9.40 21.53
N MET A 893 -39.35 -10.18 20.71
CA MET A 893 -38.97 -9.79 19.35
C MET A 893 -40.16 -9.94 18.37
N PRO A 894 -40.23 -9.10 17.34
CA PRO A 894 -41.13 -9.31 16.20
C PRO A 894 -40.90 -10.69 15.59
N PHE A 895 -41.93 -11.32 15.09
CA PHE A 895 -41.84 -12.66 14.51
C PHE A 895 -42.62 -12.73 13.19
N LEU A 896 -42.24 -13.68 12.35
CA LEU A 896 -42.89 -14.01 11.09
C LEU A 896 -44.16 -14.85 11.33
N GLU A 897 -44.96 -15.09 10.29
CA GLU A 897 -46.18 -15.90 10.34
C GLU A 897 -45.92 -17.34 10.80
N ASP A 898 -44.76 -17.89 10.51
CA ASP A 898 -44.30 -19.20 10.96
C ASP A 898 -43.80 -19.26 12.42
N GLY A 899 -43.81 -18.12 13.12
CA GLY A 899 -43.32 -17.98 14.48
C GLY A 899 -41.81 -17.76 14.59
N THR A 900 -41.05 -17.63 13.48
CA THR A 900 -39.61 -17.36 13.51
C THR A 900 -39.34 -15.94 13.99
N PRO A 901 -38.56 -15.73 15.07
CA PRO A 901 -38.26 -14.40 15.58
C PRO A 901 -37.24 -13.71 14.71
N VAL A 902 -37.34 -12.38 14.64
CA VAL A 902 -36.37 -11.52 13.94
C VAL A 902 -35.13 -11.37 14.80
N ASP A 903 -33.94 -11.31 14.17
CA ASP A 903 -32.66 -11.18 14.87
C ASP A 903 -32.30 -9.72 15.18
N VAL A 904 -32.63 -8.80 14.27
CA VAL A 904 -32.26 -7.39 14.33
C VAL A 904 -33.44 -6.52 13.92
N VAL A 905 -33.71 -5.46 14.65
CA VAL A 905 -34.70 -4.45 14.29
C VAL A 905 -34.01 -3.11 14.04
N LEU A 906 -34.18 -2.59 12.82
CA LEU A 906 -33.61 -1.32 12.37
C LEU A 906 -34.72 -0.29 12.14
N ASN A 907 -34.42 0.97 12.42
CA ASN A 907 -35.35 2.07 12.17
C ASN A 907 -35.39 2.42 10.68
N PRO A 908 -36.55 2.37 10.02
CA PRO A 908 -36.67 2.71 8.61
C PRO A 908 -36.38 4.19 8.31
N LEU A 909 -36.54 5.10 9.27
CA LEU A 909 -36.23 6.51 9.12
C LEU A 909 -34.73 6.81 8.86
N GLY A 910 -33.87 5.85 9.19
CA GLY A 910 -32.44 5.95 8.88
C GLY A 910 -32.06 5.77 7.41
N VAL A 911 -32.99 5.34 6.55
CA VAL A 911 -32.74 5.06 5.13
C VAL A 911 -32.96 6.29 4.22
N PRO A 912 -34.13 6.97 4.22
CA PRO A 912 -34.41 8.00 3.23
C PRO A 912 -33.45 9.20 3.28
N GLY A 913 -33.14 9.68 4.47
CA GLY A 913 -32.24 10.83 4.64
C GLY A 913 -30.77 10.56 4.25
N ARG A 914 -30.37 9.31 4.20
CA ARG A 914 -29.00 8.89 3.89
C ARG A 914 -28.83 8.30 2.51
N MET A 915 -29.94 8.01 1.83
CA MET A 915 -29.98 7.55 0.45
C MET A 915 -29.15 6.28 0.19
N ASN A 916 -29.02 5.41 1.17
CA ASN A 916 -28.35 4.11 1.05
C ASN A 916 -29.38 2.99 0.87
N VAL A 917 -30.12 3.05 -0.21
CA VAL A 917 -31.22 2.12 -0.54
C VAL A 917 -30.73 0.71 -0.84
N GLY A 918 -29.44 0.53 -1.18
CA GLY A 918 -28.84 -0.78 -1.41
C GLY A 918 -29.06 -1.77 -0.28
N GLN A 919 -29.11 -1.31 0.98
CA GLN A 919 -29.41 -2.17 2.13
C GLN A 919 -30.82 -2.79 2.08
N VAL A 920 -31.80 -2.08 1.55
CA VAL A 920 -33.17 -2.58 1.41
C VAL A 920 -33.24 -3.64 0.30
N LEU A 921 -32.55 -3.39 -0.82
CA LEU A 921 -32.46 -4.36 -1.92
C LEU A 921 -31.70 -5.62 -1.48
N GLU A 922 -30.62 -5.48 -0.73
CA GLU A 922 -29.90 -6.59 -0.13
C GLU A 922 -30.80 -7.43 0.76
N MET A 923 -31.60 -6.79 1.62
CA MET A 923 -32.51 -7.48 2.52
C MET A 923 -33.56 -8.27 1.73
N HIS A 924 -34.17 -7.70 0.72
CA HIS A 924 -35.19 -8.37 -0.10
C HIS A 924 -34.61 -9.57 -0.86
N LEU A 925 -33.48 -9.40 -1.49
CA LEU A 925 -32.80 -10.51 -2.18
C LEU A 925 -32.29 -11.58 -1.20
N GLY A 926 -31.83 -11.17 -0.01
CA GLY A 926 -31.47 -12.08 1.08
C GLY A 926 -32.64 -12.94 1.57
N TRP A 927 -33.83 -12.38 1.63
CA TRP A 927 -35.03 -13.12 1.96
C TRP A 927 -35.35 -14.20 0.92
N VAL A 928 -35.28 -13.86 -0.38
CA VAL A 928 -35.38 -14.85 -1.48
C VAL A 928 -34.37 -15.96 -1.33
N ALA A 929 -33.13 -15.63 -1.05
CA ALA A 929 -32.03 -16.59 -0.89
C ALA A 929 -32.26 -17.55 0.29
N LYS A 930 -32.81 -17.05 1.38
CA LYS A 930 -33.12 -17.84 2.57
C LYS A 930 -34.30 -18.81 2.37
N THR A 931 -35.35 -18.33 1.72
CA THR A 931 -36.58 -19.12 1.51
C THR A 931 -36.49 -20.07 0.34
N GLY A 932 -35.67 -19.80 -0.65
CA GLY A 932 -35.62 -20.49 -1.92
C GLY A 932 -36.74 -19.99 -2.85
N TRP A 933 -36.69 -20.37 -4.11
CA TRP A 933 -37.67 -19.98 -5.15
C TRP A 933 -37.88 -21.07 -6.19
N ASP A 934 -39.05 -21.04 -6.81
CA ASP A 934 -39.41 -21.93 -7.94
C ASP A 934 -40.21 -21.16 -8.98
N LEU A 935 -39.63 -20.96 -10.15
CA LEU A 935 -40.22 -20.17 -11.23
C LEU A 935 -41.28 -20.89 -12.04
N SER A 936 -41.69 -22.10 -11.66
CA SER A 936 -42.63 -22.92 -12.43
C SER A 936 -44.04 -22.30 -12.61
N GLY A 937 -44.39 -21.31 -11.81
CA GLY A 937 -45.67 -20.59 -11.84
C GLY A 937 -45.59 -19.18 -12.41
N VAL A 938 -44.47 -18.70 -12.88
CA VAL A 938 -44.23 -17.32 -13.31
C VAL A 938 -44.26 -17.22 -14.83
N ASP A 939 -44.41 -16.00 -15.36
CA ASP A 939 -44.44 -15.70 -16.80
C ASP A 939 -43.25 -16.32 -17.57
N GLU A 940 -43.54 -16.85 -18.77
CA GLU A 940 -42.60 -17.55 -19.60
C GLU A 940 -41.39 -16.69 -20.02
N ALA A 941 -41.54 -15.39 -20.22
CA ALA A 941 -40.49 -14.45 -20.53
C ALA A 941 -39.51 -14.32 -19.35
N TRP A 942 -40.00 -14.29 -18.15
CA TRP A 942 -39.23 -14.22 -16.90
C TRP A 942 -38.46 -15.53 -16.66
N GLN A 943 -39.12 -16.67 -16.88
CA GLN A 943 -38.47 -17.98 -16.78
C GLN A 943 -37.26 -18.07 -17.73
N LYS A 944 -37.41 -17.60 -18.98
CA LYS A 944 -36.33 -17.58 -19.97
C LYS A 944 -35.15 -16.72 -19.53
N HIS A 945 -35.43 -15.53 -18.99
CA HIS A 945 -34.39 -14.64 -18.48
C HIS A 945 -33.65 -15.26 -17.29
N MET A 946 -34.37 -15.80 -16.32
CA MET A 946 -33.76 -16.41 -15.14
C MET A 946 -33.02 -17.73 -15.46
N ARG A 947 -33.44 -18.46 -16.47
CA ARG A 947 -32.68 -19.61 -17.01
C ARG A 947 -31.35 -19.18 -17.59
N ALA A 948 -31.28 -18.07 -18.27
CA ALA A 948 -30.05 -17.55 -18.87
C ALA A 948 -29.00 -17.24 -17.80
N ILE A 949 -29.38 -16.80 -16.62
CA ILE A 949 -28.48 -16.54 -15.47
C ILE A 949 -28.30 -17.76 -14.54
N GLY A 950 -28.88 -18.91 -14.88
CA GLY A 950 -28.80 -20.13 -14.10
C GLY A 950 -29.62 -20.15 -12.81
N ALA A 951 -30.63 -19.29 -12.70
CA ALA A 951 -31.47 -19.07 -11.53
C ALA A 951 -32.90 -19.61 -11.69
N GLU A 952 -33.09 -20.71 -12.39
CA GLU A 952 -34.43 -21.31 -12.62
C GLU A 952 -35.10 -21.80 -11.34
N LYS A 953 -34.31 -22.40 -10.46
CA LYS A 953 -34.73 -22.90 -9.16
C LYS A 953 -33.63 -22.76 -8.14
N GLY A 954 -33.93 -22.29 -6.96
CA GLY A 954 -33.00 -22.16 -5.84
C GLY A 954 -33.51 -22.90 -4.61
N GLU A 955 -32.63 -23.70 -4.04
CA GLU A 955 -32.87 -24.29 -2.72
C GLU A 955 -32.66 -23.25 -1.62
N PRO A 956 -33.32 -23.40 -0.45
CA PRO A 956 -33.09 -22.53 0.69
C PRO A 956 -31.58 -22.43 1.03
N GLY A 957 -31.06 -21.22 1.17
CA GLY A 957 -29.65 -20.98 1.46
C GLY A 957 -28.75 -20.83 0.23
N THR A 958 -29.31 -20.77 -0.98
CA THR A 958 -28.54 -20.46 -2.21
C THR A 958 -27.94 -19.06 -2.12
N LYS A 959 -26.65 -18.96 -2.44
CA LYS A 959 -25.91 -17.71 -2.41
C LYS A 959 -25.97 -16.99 -3.75
N PHE A 960 -26.17 -15.69 -3.72
CA PHE A 960 -26.17 -14.81 -4.89
C PHE A 960 -24.88 -14.02 -5.03
N ALA A 961 -24.55 -13.68 -6.26
CA ALA A 961 -23.50 -12.70 -6.59
C ALA A 961 -24.14 -11.56 -7.41
N THR A 962 -24.06 -10.36 -6.86
CA THR A 962 -24.48 -9.12 -7.53
C THR A 962 -23.27 -8.22 -7.72
N PRO A 963 -22.54 -8.34 -8.84
CA PRO A 963 -21.35 -7.52 -9.09
C PRO A 963 -21.67 -6.03 -9.04
N VAL A 964 -20.72 -5.23 -8.61
CA VAL A 964 -20.84 -3.77 -8.53
C VAL A 964 -21.09 -3.19 -9.93
N PHE A 965 -22.10 -2.35 -10.07
CA PHE A 965 -22.58 -1.72 -11.32
C PHE A 965 -23.12 -2.68 -12.39
N ASP A 966 -23.22 -3.96 -12.09
CA ASP A 966 -23.79 -5.01 -12.94
C ASP A 966 -24.59 -6.01 -12.09
N GLY A 967 -25.34 -5.52 -11.14
CA GLY A 967 -26.11 -6.29 -10.18
C GLY A 967 -27.52 -6.60 -10.64
N ALA A 968 -28.28 -7.24 -9.73
CA ALA A 968 -29.69 -7.52 -9.91
C ALA A 968 -30.50 -6.22 -10.03
N LEU A 969 -31.44 -6.22 -10.97
CA LEU A 969 -32.39 -5.11 -11.15
C LEU A 969 -33.57 -5.25 -10.17
N GLU A 970 -34.23 -4.13 -9.89
CA GLU A 970 -35.40 -4.09 -9.02
C GLU A 970 -36.51 -5.02 -9.51
N ASP A 971 -36.74 -5.04 -10.82
CA ASP A 971 -37.74 -5.92 -11.45
C ASP A 971 -37.38 -7.41 -11.28
N GLU A 972 -36.09 -7.76 -11.34
CA GLU A 972 -35.62 -9.13 -11.12
C GLU A 972 -35.84 -9.59 -9.68
N ILE A 973 -35.60 -8.69 -8.71
CA ILE A 973 -35.85 -8.97 -7.30
C ILE A 973 -37.34 -9.13 -7.03
N SER A 974 -38.18 -8.22 -7.57
CA SER A 974 -39.63 -8.29 -7.44
C SER A 974 -40.22 -9.55 -8.04
N GLY A 975 -39.69 -9.99 -9.21
CA GLY A 975 -40.08 -11.24 -9.85
C GLY A 975 -39.71 -12.46 -9.00
N LEU A 976 -38.55 -12.50 -8.38
CA LEU A 976 -38.13 -13.57 -7.48
C LEU A 976 -38.95 -13.60 -6.18
N LEU A 977 -39.33 -12.44 -5.65
CA LEU A 977 -40.19 -12.35 -4.48
C LEU A 977 -41.63 -12.84 -4.77
N SER A 978 -42.06 -12.69 -6.02
CA SER A 978 -43.38 -13.16 -6.46
C SER A 978 -43.42 -14.68 -6.73
N ALA A 979 -42.27 -15.25 -7.05
CA ALA A 979 -42.09 -16.68 -7.31
C ALA A 979 -42.02 -17.51 -6.02
#